data_8ed8af7e480b68387d2a73c01898ff00
#
_entry.id   8ed8af7e480b68387d2a73c01898ff00
#
_cell.length_a   1.000
_cell.length_b   1.000
_cell.length_c   1.000
_cell.angle_alpha   90.00
_cell.angle_beta   90.00
_cell.angle_gamma   90.00
#
_symmetry.space_group_name_H-M   'P 1'
#
loop_
_entity.id
_entity.type
_entity.pdbx_description
1 polymer ?
#
loop_
_entity_poly.entity_id
_entity_poly.type
_entity_poly.pdbx_seq_one_letter_code
_entity_poly.pdbx_strand_id
1 'polypeptide(L)'
;MRTPLLLIIVTVLAMTSCKTPSPKEEPKDSSFQFFIEQFADLKILRYPVLGFEELTLPQKELIYYLSQAAIEGRDIIFDQNYKYNLTVRRTLEAIYENYKGDRNSENFKAFEIYLKRVWFSNGIHHHYSSDKIDPGFNASFFAELLAGIDAEKLPLKEGENKETFNARIEPIIFDMNVDFKRVNQAEGQDLIATSACNYYGDGITQAETEAFYAAMKNPNDQEPISYGLNSTLEKKDGKLTEEVWKSGGKYGEAIDKIVYWLEKALTVAENDQQKTVITYLIDYYKTGDLKTFDKYNVAWLADQQSRIDFVNGFIETYGDPLGLKASWESVVNFKNIEATKRTEIISANAQWFEDNSPVDKRFKKETVKGVTAKVITAAMLGGDCYPATPIGINLPNADWIRKEHGSKSVTIENITYAYSKAAEGNGFMEEFAYSEKEIENEKIYGFQADNLHTDMHECLGHGSGQLLPGVSGDELKAYGSVIEEARADLFALYYMGDKKMVELGLLPDAEAYKAAYDDYIRNGLMTQLTRIKLGDNIEQSHMRNRQLISKWVFEKGTANNVIEKKMKEGKTYFVINDYNRVRTLFGELLSEIQRVKSEGDFEAAKNLVENYAVKIDQELHAEVIERYSKLNLAPYSGFVNPVYNVETDANGKISNITLDYTEGYAEQMMRYAKEHSWLPVYN
;
A
#
# COMPACT_ATOMS: atom_id res chain seq x y z
N MET A 1 -8.44 -33.65 85.96
CA MET A 1 -7.91 -32.39 85.39
C MET A 1 -7.64 -32.64 83.92
N ARG A 2 -8.49 -32.14 83.05
CA ARG A 2 -8.40 -32.32 81.56
C ARG A 2 -8.04 -31.00 80.96
N THR A 3 -6.89 -30.92 80.33
CA THR A 3 -6.43 -29.74 79.56
C THR A 3 -7.04 -29.75 78.17
N PRO A 4 -7.62 -28.65 77.62
CA PRO A 4 -8.10 -28.62 76.30
C PRO A 4 -6.96 -28.25 75.27
N LEU A 5 -6.91 -29.00 74.25
CA LEU A 5 -6.02 -28.83 73.07
C LEU A 5 -6.56 -27.70 72.14
N LEU A 6 -5.79 -26.63 71.98
CA LEU A 6 -6.15 -25.52 71.13
C LEU A 6 -5.72 -25.85 69.68
N LEU A 7 -6.68 -25.99 68.77
CA LEU A 7 -6.46 -26.25 67.36
C LEU A 7 -6.28 -24.91 66.61
N ILE A 8 -5.07 -24.59 66.16
CA ILE A 8 -4.80 -23.41 65.38
C ILE A 8 -5.03 -23.80 63.89
N ILE A 9 -6.10 -23.28 63.30
CA ILE A 9 -6.37 -23.39 61.87
C ILE A 9 -5.56 -22.31 61.18
N VAL A 10 -4.50 -22.69 60.46
CA VAL A 10 -3.74 -21.79 59.56
C VAL A 10 -4.47 -21.76 58.22
N THR A 11 -5.16 -20.67 57.92
CA THR A 11 -5.78 -20.41 56.65
C THR A 11 -4.67 -19.93 55.67
N VAL A 12 -4.26 -20.82 54.79
CA VAL A 12 -3.35 -20.45 53.64
C VAL A 12 -4.20 -19.73 52.63
N LEU A 13 -4.06 -18.40 52.55
CA LEU A 13 -4.54 -17.62 51.42
C LEU A 13 -3.64 -17.97 50.18
N ALA A 14 -4.17 -18.78 49.28
CA ALA A 14 -3.58 -18.94 47.97
C ALA A 14 -3.79 -17.64 47.18
N MET A 15 -2.76 -16.79 47.13
CA MET A 15 -2.68 -15.72 46.13
C MET A 15 -2.49 -16.35 44.78
N THR A 16 -3.58 -16.48 44.03
CA THR A 16 -3.52 -16.74 42.57
C THR A 16 -2.95 -15.50 41.95
N SER A 17 -1.63 -15.53 41.71
CA SER A 17 -0.96 -14.57 40.82
C SER A 17 -1.54 -14.78 39.44
N CYS A 18 -2.36 -13.84 38.96
CA CYS A 18 -2.67 -13.72 37.53
C CYS A 18 -1.35 -13.43 36.82
N LYS A 19 -0.75 -14.46 36.24
CA LYS A 19 0.30 -14.27 35.24
C LYS A 19 -0.35 -13.57 34.07
N THR A 20 -0.01 -12.31 33.88
CA THR A 20 -0.17 -11.62 32.57
C THR A 20 0.37 -12.56 31.52
N PRO A 21 -0.37 -12.86 30.45
CA PRO A 21 0.20 -13.63 29.35
C PRO A 21 1.40 -12.85 28.83
N SER A 22 2.59 -13.44 28.92
CA SER A 22 3.74 -12.96 28.19
C SER A 22 3.35 -12.87 26.72
N PRO A 23 3.80 -11.85 25.96
CA PRO A 23 3.65 -11.83 24.52
C PRO A 23 4.11 -13.20 24.02
N LYS A 24 3.27 -13.90 23.26
CA LYS A 24 3.70 -15.12 22.58
C LYS A 24 4.96 -14.73 21.79
N GLU A 25 6.05 -15.43 22.05
CA GLU A 25 7.27 -15.28 21.25
C GLU A 25 6.86 -15.33 19.78
N GLU A 26 7.25 -14.30 19.02
CA GLU A 26 7.23 -14.37 17.56
C GLU A 26 7.86 -15.69 17.12
N PRO A 27 7.37 -16.33 16.05
CA PRO A 27 8.00 -17.54 15.56
C PRO A 27 9.48 -17.23 15.34
N LYS A 28 10.36 -17.82 16.16
CA LYS A 28 11.81 -17.81 15.96
C LYS A 28 12.13 -18.69 14.75
N ASP A 29 11.55 -18.39 13.60
CA ASP A 29 12.00 -18.95 12.35
C ASP A 29 13.01 -18.00 11.73
N SER A 30 14.25 -18.13 12.22
CA SER A 30 15.42 -17.48 11.64
C SER A 30 15.70 -17.92 10.19
N SER A 31 14.80 -18.71 9.59
CA SER A 31 14.90 -19.30 8.26
C SER A 31 14.02 -18.64 7.21
N PHE A 32 13.01 -17.81 7.59
CA PHE A 32 12.14 -17.14 6.59
C PHE A 32 12.94 -16.07 5.83
N GLN A 33 13.05 -16.27 4.51
CA GLN A 33 13.82 -15.39 3.64
C GLN A 33 12.93 -14.25 3.12
N PHE A 34 12.99 -13.10 3.76
CA PHE A 34 12.22 -11.91 3.35
C PHE A 34 12.72 -11.29 2.04
N PHE A 35 14.03 -11.17 1.86
CA PHE A 35 14.63 -10.65 0.64
C PHE A 35 14.91 -11.80 -0.34
N ILE A 36 14.48 -11.63 -1.61
CA ILE A 36 14.68 -12.61 -2.68
C ILE A 36 15.81 -12.16 -3.60
N GLU A 37 15.61 -11.03 -4.28
CA GLU A 37 16.56 -10.49 -5.24
C GLU A 37 16.39 -8.97 -5.42
N GLN A 38 17.43 -8.34 -5.99
CA GLN A 38 17.40 -6.94 -6.40
C GLN A 38 17.89 -6.84 -7.85
N PHE A 39 17.20 -6.07 -8.67
CA PHE A 39 17.59 -5.75 -10.03
C PHE A 39 17.12 -4.33 -10.39
N ALA A 40 17.92 -3.61 -11.17
CA ALA A 40 17.67 -2.20 -11.48
C ALA A 40 17.32 -1.41 -10.20
N ASP A 41 16.20 -0.74 -10.18
CA ASP A 41 15.68 0.07 -9.08
C ASP A 41 14.65 -0.66 -8.19
N LEU A 42 14.60 -2.00 -8.27
CA LEU A 42 13.57 -2.84 -7.67
C LEU A 42 14.16 -3.90 -6.72
N LYS A 43 13.49 -4.12 -5.59
CA LYS A 43 13.69 -5.26 -4.68
C LYS A 43 12.47 -6.16 -4.69
N ILE A 44 12.71 -7.46 -4.68
CA ILE A 44 11.65 -8.46 -4.53
C ILE A 44 11.75 -9.09 -3.15
N LEU A 45 10.62 -9.08 -2.46
CA LEU A 45 10.48 -9.53 -1.08
C LEU A 45 9.46 -10.66 -0.98
N ARG A 46 9.45 -11.36 0.16
CA ARG A 46 8.37 -12.25 0.59
C ARG A 46 7.70 -11.68 1.83
N TYR A 47 6.41 -11.94 1.96
CA TYR A 47 5.67 -11.64 3.17
C TYR A 47 5.11 -12.93 3.80
N PRO A 48 5.22 -13.10 5.12
CA PRO A 48 4.61 -14.25 5.80
C PRO A 48 3.11 -13.98 5.99
N VAL A 49 2.29 -15.02 5.88
CA VAL A 49 0.85 -14.96 6.18
C VAL A 49 0.65 -15.43 7.63
N LEU A 50 1.07 -14.57 8.56
CA LEU A 50 1.04 -14.87 10.00
C LEU A 50 -0.39 -15.15 10.48
N GLY A 51 -0.59 -16.23 11.25
CA GLY A 51 -1.90 -16.64 11.75
C GLY A 51 -2.71 -17.51 10.78
N PHE A 52 -2.19 -17.83 9.56
CA PHE A 52 -2.89 -18.72 8.62
C PHE A 52 -3.15 -20.11 9.20
N GLU A 53 -2.19 -20.66 9.94
CA GLU A 53 -2.32 -22.00 10.53
C GLU A 53 -3.38 -22.09 11.65
N GLU A 54 -3.76 -20.95 12.21
CA GLU A 54 -4.82 -20.85 13.23
C GLU A 54 -6.23 -20.85 12.64
N LEU A 55 -6.35 -20.70 11.31
CA LEU A 55 -7.64 -20.68 10.61
C LEU A 55 -8.25 -22.07 10.53
N THR A 56 -9.58 -22.12 10.62
CA THR A 56 -10.32 -23.35 10.37
C THR A 56 -10.22 -23.76 8.90
N LEU A 57 -10.41 -25.06 8.60
CA LEU A 57 -10.37 -25.52 7.22
C LEU A 57 -11.34 -24.77 6.28
N PRO A 58 -12.62 -24.52 6.65
CA PRO A 58 -13.49 -23.69 5.80
C PRO A 58 -12.96 -22.28 5.54
N GLN A 59 -12.29 -21.65 6.52
CA GLN A 59 -11.66 -20.34 6.33
C GLN A 59 -10.45 -20.43 5.40
N LYS A 60 -9.62 -21.46 5.52
CA LYS A 60 -8.52 -21.72 4.58
C LYS A 60 -9.04 -21.98 3.15
N GLU A 61 -10.15 -22.73 3.00
CA GLU A 61 -10.83 -22.95 1.71
C GLU A 61 -11.33 -21.62 1.12
N LEU A 62 -11.95 -20.77 1.94
CA LEU A 62 -12.43 -19.45 1.51
C LEU A 62 -11.28 -18.59 0.99
N ILE A 63 -10.19 -18.48 1.77
CA ILE A 63 -8.98 -17.73 1.35
C ILE A 63 -8.42 -18.30 0.04
N TYR A 64 -8.33 -19.63 -0.08
CA TYR A 64 -7.82 -20.26 -1.30
C TYR A 64 -8.67 -19.89 -2.52
N TYR A 65 -10.00 -20.00 -2.44
CA TYR A 65 -10.87 -19.66 -3.57
C TYR A 65 -10.82 -18.17 -3.92
N LEU A 66 -10.79 -17.28 -2.92
CA LEU A 66 -10.62 -15.86 -3.13
C LEU A 66 -9.24 -15.53 -3.71
N SER A 67 -8.18 -16.25 -3.30
CA SER A 67 -6.83 -16.10 -3.83
C SER A 67 -6.73 -16.53 -5.30
N GLN A 68 -7.44 -17.61 -5.69
CA GLN A 68 -7.53 -17.96 -7.10
C GLN A 68 -8.24 -16.84 -7.89
N ALA A 69 -9.37 -16.34 -7.40
CA ALA A 69 -10.07 -15.20 -8.03
C ALA A 69 -9.16 -13.95 -8.15
N ALA A 70 -8.25 -13.73 -7.19
CA ALA A 70 -7.32 -12.62 -7.19
C ALA A 70 -6.23 -12.71 -8.28
N ILE A 71 -5.89 -13.90 -8.75
CA ILE A 71 -4.85 -14.08 -9.77
C ILE A 71 -5.44 -14.06 -11.19
N GLU A 72 -6.69 -14.49 -11.36
CA GLU A 72 -7.31 -14.63 -12.68
C GLU A 72 -7.47 -13.30 -13.45
N GLY A 73 -7.49 -12.18 -12.75
CA GLY A 73 -7.52 -10.84 -13.37
C GLY A 73 -6.16 -10.31 -13.82
N ARG A 74 -5.07 -11.08 -13.73
CA ARG A 74 -3.70 -10.65 -14.08
C ARG A 74 -3.60 -10.01 -15.47
N ASP A 75 -4.22 -10.59 -16.49
CA ASP A 75 -4.17 -10.06 -17.85
C ASP A 75 -4.88 -8.71 -17.97
N ILE A 76 -5.91 -8.46 -17.15
CA ILE A 76 -6.71 -7.23 -17.21
C ILE A 76 -5.83 -6.01 -16.96
N ILE A 77 -5.06 -6.00 -15.86
CA ILE A 77 -4.22 -4.85 -15.51
C ILE A 77 -3.12 -4.59 -16.54
N PHE A 78 -2.55 -5.63 -17.17
CA PHE A 78 -1.60 -5.46 -18.26
C PHE A 78 -2.23 -4.75 -19.46
N ASP A 79 -3.43 -5.17 -19.87
CA ASP A 79 -4.15 -4.54 -20.99
C ASP A 79 -4.60 -3.11 -20.66
N GLN A 80 -5.12 -2.87 -19.45
CA GLN A 80 -5.48 -1.53 -18.96
C GLN A 80 -4.30 -0.56 -18.99
N ASN A 81 -3.13 -1.02 -18.60
CA ASN A 81 -1.93 -0.20 -18.56
C ASN A 81 -1.42 0.20 -19.95
N TYR A 82 -1.56 -0.67 -20.96
CA TYR A 82 -1.20 -0.34 -22.33
C TYR A 82 -1.66 -1.42 -23.32
N LYS A 83 -2.27 -1.02 -24.41
CA LYS A 83 -2.86 -1.93 -25.42
C LYS A 83 -1.92 -2.98 -26.03
N TYR A 84 -0.61 -2.78 -25.95
CA TYR A 84 0.38 -3.75 -26.44
C TYR A 84 1.06 -4.57 -25.35
N ASN A 85 0.74 -4.35 -24.08
CA ASN A 85 1.42 -5.03 -22.97
C ASN A 85 1.27 -6.54 -22.99
N LEU A 86 0.09 -7.08 -23.36
CA LEU A 86 -0.10 -8.53 -23.48
C LEU A 86 0.78 -9.12 -24.58
N THR A 87 0.88 -8.45 -25.73
CA THR A 87 1.76 -8.86 -26.83
C THR A 87 3.22 -8.83 -26.41
N VAL A 88 3.68 -7.72 -25.82
CA VAL A 88 5.08 -7.57 -25.35
C VAL A 88 5.40 -8.60 -24.30
N ARG A 89 4.61 -8.71 -23.24
CA ARG A 89 4.83 -9.66 -22.16
C ARG A 89 4.94 -11.10 -22.66
N ARG A 90 3.98 -11.57 -23.44
CA ARG A 90 4.00 -12.96 -23.96
C ARG A 90 5.17 -13.21 -24.90
N THR A 91 5.60 -12.19 -25.66
CA THR A 91 6.81 -12.29 -26.48
C THR A 91 8.06 -12.48 -25.61
N LEU A 92 8.21 -11.64 -24.58
CA LEU A 92 9.35 -11.72 -23.67
C LEU A 92 9.35 -13.04 -22.88
N GLU A 93 8.19 -13.49 -22.41
CA GLU A 93 7.98 -14.78 -21.73
C GLU A 93 8.36 -15.96 -22.65
N ALA A 94 7.91 -15.95 -23.91
CA ALA A 94 8.27 -16.97 -24.91
C ALA A 94 9.78 -17.02 -25.18
N ILE A 95 10.43 -15.87 -25.29
CA ILE A 95 11.88 -15.77 -25.44
C ILE A 95 12.56 -16.33 -24.19
N TYR A 96 12.19 -15.88 -23.01
CA TYR A 96 12.79 -16.31 -21.74
C TYR A 96 12.71 -17.82 -21.55
N GLU A 97 11.58 -18.44 -21.84
CA GLU A 97 11.38 -19.88 -21.70
C GLU A 97 12.21 -20.69 -22.72
N ASN A 98 12.30 -20.22 -23.97
CA ASN A 98 12.81 -21.02 -25.07
C ASN A 98 14.26 -20.68 -25.50
N TYR A 99 14.85 -19.63 -24.95
CA TYR A 99 16.23 -19.24 -25.30
C TYR A 99 17.25 -20.32 -24.91
N LYS A 100 18.07 -20.71 -25.90
CA LYS A 100 19.08 -21.78 -25.76
C LYS A 100 20.52 -21.26 -25.80
N GLY A 101 20.72 -19.94 -25.92
CA GLY A 101 22.04 -19.33 -25.95
C GLY A 101 22.62 -19.12 -24.55
N ASP A 102 23.68 -18.32 -24.48
CA ASP A 102 24.34 -18.00 -23.20
C ASP A 102 23.54 -17.02 -22.35
N ARG A 103 22.88 -17.54 -21.31
CA ARG A 103 22.12 -16.73 -20.35
C ARG A 103 22.98 -15.85 -19.43
N ASN A 104 24.31 -16.09 -19.41
CA ASN A 104 25.25 -15.27 -18.63
C ASN A 104 25.79 -14.07 -19.43
N SER A 105 25.51 -13.98 -20.73
CA SER A 105 25.90 -12.82 -21.54
C SER A 105 25.27 -11.52 -21.02
N GLU A 106 25.99 -10.41 -21.14
CA GLU A 106 25.53 -9.08 -20.72
C GLU A 106 24.19 -8.70 -21.35
N ASN A 107 24.02 -8.98 -22.65
CA ASN A 107 22.78 -8.71 -23.37
C ASN A 107 21.61 -9.54 -22.84
N PHE A 108 21.80 -10.83 -22.53
CA PHE A 108 20.71 -11.64 -22.02
C PHE A 108 20.35 -11.26 -20.57
N LYS A 109 21.32 -10.90 -19.74
CA LYS A 109 21.04 -10.34 -18.40
C LYS A 109 20.23 -9.04 -18.48
N ALA A 110 20.57 -8.13 -19.39
CA ALA A 110 19.80 -6.91 -19.62
C ALA A 110 18.36 -7.22 -20.09
N PHE A 111 18.20 -8.18 -21.01
CA PHE A 111 16.88 -8.70 -21.43
C PHE A 111 16.08 -9.26 -20.24
N GLU A 112 16.70 -10.07 -19.37
CA GLU A 112 16.05 -10.64 -18.18
C GLU A 112 15.62 -9.55 -17.20
N ILE A 113 16.46 -8.55 -16.98
CA ILE A 113 16.13 -7.37 -16.15
C ILE A 113 14.93 -6.62 -16.74
N TYR A 114 14.91 -6.40 -18.04
CA TYR A 114 13.77 -5.75 -18.70
C TYR A 114 12.47 -6.54 -18.53
N LEU A 115 12.51 -7.85 -18.77
CA LEU A 115 11.35 -8.72 -18.56
C LEU A 115 10.85 -8.65 -17.11
N LYS A 116 11.74 -8.72 -16.12
CA LYS A 116 11.41 -8.60 -14.70
C LYS A 116 10.79 -7.24 -14.38
N ARG A 117 11.26 -6.15 -14.99
CA ARG A 117 10.67 -4.81 -14.84
C ARG A 117 9.29 -4.70 -15.47
N VAL A 118 9.08 -5.33 -16.63
CA VAL A 118 7.76 -5.41 -17.31
C VAL A 118 6.76 -6.18 -16.45
N TRP A 119 7.15 -7.30 -15.86
CA TRP A 119 6.31 -8.02 -14.91
C TRP A 119 5.97 -7.19 -13.68
N PHE A 120 6.97 -6.52 -13.11
CA PHE A 120 6.81 -5.72 -11.89
C PHE A 120 5.86 -4.54 -12.11
N SER A 121 5.96 -3.89 -13.24
CA SER A 121 5.17 -2.70 -13.56
C SER A 121 3.82 -3.01 -14.21
N ASN A 122 3.44 -4.27 -14.34
CA ASN A 122 2.27 -4.70 -15.11
C ASN A 122 2.24 -4.07 -16.51
N GLY A 123 3.42 -3.97 -17.16
CA GLY A 123 3.59 -3.39 -18.50
C GLY A 123 4.95 -2.72 -18.73
N ILE A 124 5.09 -2.09 -19.91
CA ILE A 124 6.34 -1.47 -20.34
C ILE A 124 6.59 -0.07 -19.75
N HIS A 125 5.69 0.43 -18.92
CA HIS A 125 5.83 1.72 -18.24
C HIS A 125 6.08 1.50 -16.74
N HIS A 126 6.98 2.28 -16.18
CA HIS A 126 7.36 2.18 -14.78
C HIS A 126 6.15 2.38 -13.85
N HIS A 127 5.97 1.49 -12.89
CA HIS A 127 4.80 1.44 -12.00
C HIS A 127 4.55 2.76 -11.24
N TYR A 128 5.61 3.50 -10.88
CA TYR A 128 5.52 4.73 -10.09
C TYR A 128 5.57 5.99 -10.96
N SER A 129 6.60 6.16 -11.80
CA SER A 129 6.75 7.37 -12.62
C SER A 129 5.84 7.41 -13.84
N SER A 130 5.28 6.27 -14.25
CA SER A 130 4.53 6.08 -15.50
C SER A 130 5.33 6.29 -16.79
N ASP A 131 6.64 6.50 -16.70
CA ASP A 131 7.51 6.66 -17.86
C ASP A 131 7.82 5.30 -18.49
N LYS A 132 8.03 5.28 -19.81
CA LYS A 132 8.44 4.09 -20.54
C LYS A 132 9.78 3.57 -20.01
N ILE A 133 9.88 2.28 -19.82
CA ILE A 133 11.09 1.61 -19.31
C ILE A 133 12.09 1.43 -20.43
N ASP A 134 13.32 1.94 -20.26
CA ASP A 134 14.43 1.63 -21.17
C ASP A 134 14.78 0.14 -21.10
N PRO A 135 14.79 -0.59 -22.24
CA PRO A 135 15.12 -2.01 -22.25
C PRO A 135 16.52 -2.36 -21.74
N GLY A 136 17.50 -1.46 -21.88
CA GLY A 136 18.87 -1.69 -21.47
C GLY A 136 19.67 -2.63 -22.39
N PHE A 137 19.09 -3.09 -23.50
CA PHE A 137 19.73 -3.87 -24.56
C PHE A 137 19.24 -3.35 -25.94
N ASN A 138 19.89 -3.74 -27.01
CA ASN A 138 19.60 -3.16 -28.33
C ASN A 138 18.59 -3.98 -29.16
N ALA A 139 17.94 -3.32 -30.11
CA ALA A 139 16.94 -3.92 -30.99
C ALA A 139 17.50 -5.06 -31.88
N SER A 140 18.78 -5.00 -32.25
CA SER A 140 19.40 -6.09 -33.07
C SER A 140 19.47 -7.38 -32.24
N PHE A 141 19.82 -7.33 -30.98
CA PHE A 141 19.80 -8.51 -30.10
C PHE A 141 18.38 -9.04 -29.90
N PHE A 142 17.38 -8.16 -29.80
CA PHE A 142 15.98 -8.58 -29.74
C PHE A 142 15.56 -9.34 -30.99
N ALA A 143 15.93 -8.84 -32.17
CA ALA A 143 15.68 -9.52 -33.45
C ALA A 143 16.35 -10.91 -33.50
N GLU A 144 17.60 -11.05 -33.01
CA GLU A 144 18.29 -12.33 -32.87
C GLU A 144 17.54 -13.31 -31.96
N LEU A 145 17.05 -12.81 -30.81
CA LEU A 145 16.25 -13.60 -29.86
C LEU A 145 14.98 -14.11 -30.56
N LEU A 146 14.23 -13.24 -31.22
CA LEU A 146 13.02 -13.61 -31.96
C LEU A 146 13.27 -14.63 -33.08
N ALA A 147 14.37 -14.47 -33.81
CA ALA A 147 14.74 -15.40 -34.86
C ALA A 147 14.93 -16.83 -34.35
N GLY A 148 15.43 -16.96 -33.09
CA GLY A 148 15.67 -18.25 -32.41
C GLY A 148 14.43 -18.93 -31.88
N ILE A 149 13.26 -18.28 -31.82
CA ILE A 149 12.01 -18.84 -31.26
C ILE A 149 11.09 -19.36 -32.34
N ASP A 150 10.45 -20.50 -32.13
CA ASP A 150 9.44 -21.03 -33.07
C ASP A 150 8.26 -20.06 -33.21
N ALA A 151 7.81 -19.82 -34.44
CA ALA A 151 6.76 -18.85 -34.73
C ALA A 151 5.44 -19.14 -33.98
N GLU A 152 5.13 -20.41 -33.75
CA GLU A 152 3.91 -20.86 -33.05
C GLU A 152 3.90 -20.46 -31.56
N LYS A 153 5.07 -20.11 -30.98
CA LYS A 153 5.21 -19.67 -29.60
C LYS A 153 5.11 -18.15 -29.45
N LEU A 154 5.12 -17.43 -30.56
CA LEU A 154 5.02 -15.97 -30.58
C LEU A 154 3.57 -15.53 -30.79
N PRO A 155 3.15 -14.41 -30.22
CA PRO A 155 1.80 -13.87 -30.36
C PRO A 155 1.62 -13.13 -31.71
N LEU A 156 1.79 -13.87 -32.82
CA LEU A 156 1.65 -13.35 -34.18
C LEU A 156 0.17 -13.12 -34.51
N LYS A 157 -0.09 -12.08 -35.32
CA LYS A 157 -1.41 -11.91 -35.95
C LYS A 157 -1.58 -12.93 -37.07
N GLU A 158 -2.83 -13.17 -37.45
CA GLU A 158 -3.12 -13.99 -38.63
C GLU A 158 -2.41 -13.46 -39.87
N GLY A 159 -1.63 -14.31 -40.53
CA GLY A 159 -0.82 -13.97 -41.72
C GLY A 159 0.47 -13.19 -41.43
N GLU A 160 0.80 -12.91 -40.15
CA GLU A 160 2.04 -12.24 -39.76
C GLU A 160 3.19 -13.26 -39.65
N ASN A 161 4.37 -12.88 -40.14
CA ASN A 161 5.60 -13.64 -39.94
C ASN A 161 6.51 -12.94 -38.90
N LYS A 162 7.63 -13.56 -38.53
CA LYS A 162 8.55 -13.01 -37.48
C LYS A 162 9.16 -11.67 -37.89
N GLU A 163 9.44 -11.44 -39.16
CA GLU A 163 10.01 -10.19 -39.67
C GLU A 163 9.02 -9.03 -39.56
N THR A 164 7.77 -9.25 -40.02
CA THR A 164 6.70 -8.24 -39.94
C THR A 164 6.28 -8.00 -38.48
N PHE A 165 6.30 -9.06 -37.64
CA PHE A 165 6.06 -8.95 -36.22
C PHE A 165 7.14 -8.11 -35.53
N ASN A 166 8.43 -8.38 -35.80
CA ASN A 166 9.52 -7.59 -35.26
C ASN A 166 9.40 -6.11 -35.66
N ALA A 167 9.17 -5.83 -36.93
CA ALA A 167 9.00 -4.47 -37.42
C ALA A 167 7.85 -3.70 -36.74
N ARG A 168 6.81 -4.41 -36.31
CA ARG A 168 5.68 -3.83 -35.59
C ARG A 168 5.98 -3.61 -34.09
N ILE A 169 6.69 -4.54 -33.43
CA ILE A 169 6.85 -4.48 -31.97
C ILE A 169 8.12 -3.74 -31.54
N GLU A 170 9.14 -3.69 -32.38
CA GLU A 170 10.42 -3.02 -32.13
C GLU A 170 10.26 -1.54 -31.75
N PRO A 171 9.52 -0.67 -32.47
CA PRO A 171 9.34 0.72 -32.08
C PRO A 171 8.54 0.86 -30.78
N ILE A 172 7.63 -0.08 -30.46
CA ILE A 172 6.89 -0.10 -29.22
C ILE A 172 7.83 -0.32 -28.02
N ILE A 173 8.84 -1.16 -28.17
CA ILE A 173 9.78 -1.47 -27.10
C ILE A 173 10.93 -0.45 -27.04
N PHE A 174 11.55 -0.10 -28.19
CA PHE A 174 12.84 0.58 -28.23
C PHE A 174 12.77 2.08 -28.54
N ASP A 175 11.70 2.60 -29.18
CA ASP A 175 11.59 4.04 -29.38
C ASP A 175 10.97 4.68 -28.13
N MET A 176 11.81 5.37 -27.37
CA MET A 176 11.40 6.00 -26.11
C MET A 176 10.42 7.19 -26.28
N ASN A 177 10.22 7.67 -27.53
CA ASN A 177 9.24 8.72 -27.83
C ASN A 177 7.86 8.17 -28.19
N VAL A 178 7.76 6.89 -28.57
CA VAL A 178 6.48 6.25 -28.87
C VAL A 178 5.80 5.87 -27.55
N ASP A 179 4.61 6.43 -27.31
CA ASP A 179 3.80 6.15 -26.10
C ASP A 179 4.64 6.24 -24.81
N PHE A 180 5.37 7.35 -24.69
CA PHE A 180 6.45 7.55 -23.71
C PHE A 180 5.99 7.50 -22.24
N LYS A 181 4.69 7.72 -22.00
CA LYS A 181 4.13 7.82 -20.64
C LYS A 181 2.76 7.14 -20.54
N ARG A 182 2.57 6.28 -19.53
CA ARG A 182 1.30 5.60 -19.30
C ARG A 182 0.19 6.57 -18.91
N VAL A 183 0.45 7.43 -17.94
CA VAL A 183 -0.47 8.46 -17.45
C VAL A 183 0.24 9.79 -17.48
N ASN A 184 -0.18 10.69 -18.37
CA ASN A 184 0.34 12.04 -18.44
C ASN A 184 -0.65 13.01 -17.79
N GLN A 185 -0.16 13.83 -16.88
CA GLN A 185 -0.94 14.86 -16.17
C GLN A 185 -0.32 16.26 -16.34
N ALA A 186 0.49 16.46 -17.40
CA ALA A 186 1.15 17.72 -17.67
C ALA A 186 0.12 18.79 -18.07
N GLU A 187 0.20 19.95 -17.41
CA GLU A 187 -0.68 21.08 -17.68
C GLU A 187 -0.57 21.57 -19.14
N GLY A 188 -1.71 21.94 -19.72
CA GLY A 188 -1.78 22.47 -21.09
C GLY A 188 -1.71 21.44 -22.22
N GLN A 189 -1.74 20.14 -21.90
CA GLN A 189 -1.82 19.06 -22.87
C GLN A 189 -3.19 18.38 -22.83
N ASP A 190 -3.58 17.70 -23.91
CA ASP A 190 -4.70 16.76 -23.87
C ASP A 190 -4.25 15.50 -23.15
N LEU A 191 -4.80 15.29 -21.95
CA LEU A 191 -4.37 14.22 -21.05
C LEU A 191 -4.63 12.83 -21.60
N ILE A 192 -5.69 12.65 -22.40
CA ILE A 192 -6.02 11.37 -23.04
C ILE A 192 -5.10 11.10 -24.22
N ALA A 193 -4.97 12.08 -25.12
CA ALA A 193 -4.19 11.91 -26.35
C ALA A 193 -2.69 11.70 -26.09
N THR A 194 -2.20 12.12 -24.91
CA THR A 194 -0.79 12.02 -24.49
C THR A 194 -0.51 10.92 -23.48
N SER A 195 -1.53 10.13 -23.09
CA SER A 195 -1.40 8.97 -22.20
C SER A 195 -1.56 7.67 -22.97
N ALA A 196 -0.72 6.68 -22.64
CA ALA A 196 -0.72 5.37 -23.30
C ALA A 196 -1.65 4.34 -22.63
N CYS A 197 -2.30 4.67 -21.49
CA CYS A 197 -3.25 3.76 -20.84
C CYS A 197 -4.42 3.40 -21.77
N ASN A 198 -4.91 2.18 -21.68
CA ASN A 198 -5.87 1.60 -22.62
C ASN A 198 -7.33 1.71 -22.16
N TYR A 199 -7.69 2.92 -21.68
CA TYR A 199 -9.06 3.22 -21.22
C TYR A 199 -9.91 3.92 -22.28
N TYR A 200 -9.27 4.44 -23.34
CA TYR A 200 -9.87 5.27 -24.36
C TYR A 200 -9.45 4.79 -25.76
N GLY A 201 -10.42 4.65 -26.64
CA GLY A 201 -10.17 4.29 -28.05
C GLY A 201 -9.37 5.34 -28.80
N ASP A 202 -8.77 4.94 -29.90
CA ASP A 202 -7.92 5.81 -30.72
C ASP A 202 -8.65 7.08 -31.20
N GLY A 203 -8.01 8.24 -31.05
CA GLY A 203 -8.50 9.53 -31.51
C GLY A 203 -9.59 10.16 -30.64
N ILE A 204 -9.82 9.66 -29.44
CA ILE A 204 -10.66 10.31 -28.44
C ILE A 204 -9.86 11.40 -27.72
N THR A 205 -10.47 12.55 -27.50
CA THR A 205 -9.87 13.69 -26.80
C THR A 205 -10.42 13.85 -25.38
N GLN A 206 -9.67 14.56 -24.55
CA GLN A 206 -10.13 14.92 -23.20
C GLN A 206 -11.46 15.67 -23.24
N ALA A 207 -11.59 16.68 -24.09
CA ALA A 207 -12.82 17.48 -24.21
C ALA A 207 -14.05 16.65 -24.61
N GLU A 208 -13.89 15.70 -25.55
CA GLU A 208 -14.99 14.79 -25.94
C GLU A 208 -15.40 13.90 -24.78
N THR A 209 -14.44 13.37 -24.01
CA THR A 209 -14.69 12.50 -22.86
C THR A 209 -15.38 13.24 -21.72
N GLU A 210 -14.90 14.42 -21.36
CA GLU A 210 -15.50 15.24 -20.32
C GLU A 210 -16.95 15.62 -20.69
N ALA A 211 -17.22 16.01 -21.93
CA ALA A 211 -18.56 16.31 -22.41
C ALA A 211 -19.49 15.08 -22.37
N PHE A 212 -18.97 13.91 -22.76
CA PHE A 212 -19.71 12.65 -22.75
C PHE A 212 -20.19 12.29 -21.34
N TYR A 213 -19.28 12.26 -20.36
CA TYR A 213 -19.64 11.90 -18.98
C TYR A 213 -20.40 13.02 -18.26
N ALA A 214 -20.16 14.29 -18.57
CA ALA A 214 -20.97 15.39 -18.03
C ALA A 214 -22.44 15.29 -18.44
N ALA A 215 -22.72 14.86 -19.67
CA ALA A 215 -24.09 14.66 -20.16
C ALA A 215 -24.86 13.52 -19.47
N MET A 216 -24.16 12.56 -18.85
CA MET A 216 -24.77 11.45 -18.09
C MET A 216 -25.14 11.84 -16.66
N LYS A 217 -24.47 12.86 -16.09
CA LYS A 217 -24.64 13.23 -14.67
C LYS A 217 -25.96 13.93 -14.43
N ASN A 218 -26.71 13.44 -13.44
CA ASN A 218 -27.88 14.11 -12.92
C ASN A 218 -27.51 14.87 -11.62
N PRO A 219 -27.52 16.22 -11.61
CA PRO A 219 -27.13 16.99 -10.42
C PRO A 219 -28.09 16.84 -9.22
N ASN A 220 -29.25 16.24 -9.42
CA ASN A 220 -30.23 15.99 -8.35
C ASN A 220 -30.14 14.54 -7.81
N ASP A 221 -29.27 13.70 -8.38
CA ASP A 221 -29.06 12.35 -7.89
C ASP A 221 -28.26 12.41 -6.60
N GLN A 222 -28.79 11.84 -5.51
CA GLN A 222 -28.12 11.79 -4.20
C GLN A 222 -27.22 10.55 -4.07
N GLU A 223 -27.40 9.56 -4.96
CA GLU A 223 -26.65 8.31 -4.99
C GLU A 223 -26.06 8.09 -6.41
N PRO A 224 -25.22 9.02 -6.91
CA PRO A 224 -24.71 8.94 -8.28
C PRO A 224 -23.73 7.77 -8.40
N ILE A 225 -23.90 6.97 -9.46
CA ILE A 225 -22.92 5.93 -9.80
C ILE A 225 -21.61 6.57 -10.29
N SER A 226 -20.51 5.83 -10.16
CA SER A 226 -19.19 6.23 -10.68
C SER A 226 -19.12 6.00 -12.20
N TYR A 227 -19.68 6.92 -12.98
CA TYR A 227 -19.77 6.82 -14.44
C TYR A 227 -18.39 6.55 -15.08
N GLY A 228 -18.31 5.51 -15.91
CA GLY A 228 -17.11 5.15 -16.65
C GLY A 228 -16.16 4.22 -15.89
N LEU A 229 -16.42 3.90 -14.63
CA LEU A 229 -15.50 3.18 -13.73
C LEU A 229 -15.01 1.86 -14.33
N ASN A 230 -15.90 1.07 -14.94
CA ASN A 230 -15.65 -0.27 -15.47
C ASN A 230 -15.91 -0.38 -16.98
N SER A 231 -15.46 0.60 -17.74
CA SER A 231 -15.63 0.61 -19.20
C SER A 231 -14.45 1.23 -19.93
N THR A 232 -14.23 0.77 -21.18
CA THR A 232 -13.45 1.50 -22.17
C THR A 232 -14.37 2.44 -22.93
N LEU A 233 -13.99 3.71 -23.12
CA LEU A 233 -14.69 4.63 -23.98
C LEU A 233 -14.20 4.46 -25.42
N GLU A 234 -15.07 4.06 -26.31
CA GLU A 234 -14.78 3.79 -27.72
C GLU A 234 -15.46 4.80 -28.65
N LYS A 235 -14.89 5.03 -29.82
CA LYS A 235 -15.47 5.88 -30.87
C LYS A 235 -15.81 5.02 -32.09
N LYS A 236 -17.09 4.62 -32.19
CA LYS A 236 -17.60 3.79 -33.31
C LYS A 236 -18.50 4.66 -34.21
N ASP A 237 -18.16 4.73 -35.49
CA ASP A 237 -18.88 5.54 -36.50
C ASP A 237 -19.07 7.03 -36.05
N GLY A 238 -18.03 7.59 -35.40
CA GLY A 238 -18.02 8.97 -34.91
C GLY A 238 -18.83 9.20 -33.64
N LYS A 239 -19.40 8.17 -33.03
CA LYS A 239 -20.13 8.24 -31.77
C LYS A 239 -19.34 7.60 -30.64
N LEU A 240 -19.33 8.28 -29.50
CA LEU A 240 -18.77 7.73 -28.27
C LEU A 240 -19.73 6.71 -27.65
N THR A 241 -19.19 5.55 -27.28
CA THR A 241 -19.90 4.45 -26.62
C THR A 241 -19.03 3.81 -25.58
N GLU A 242 -19.61 3.36 -24.47
CA GLU A 242 -18.89 2.56 -23.48
C GLU A 242 -18.89 1.09 -23.83
N GLU A 243 -17.72 0.47 -23.81
CA GLU A 243 -17.54 -0.97 -23.82
C GLU A 243 -17.31 -1.46 -22.37
N VAL A 244 -18.40 -1.96 -21.77
CA VAL A 244 -18.42 -2.33 -20.35
C VAL A 244 -17.64 -3.62 -20.10
N TRP A 245 -16.81 -3.64 -19.08
CA TRP A 245 -16.02 -4.80 -18.65
C TRP A 245 -16.89 -5.73 -17.80
N LYS A 246 -17.22 -6.86 -18.37
CA LYS A 246 -18.11 -7.85 -17.75
C LYS A 246 -18.00 -9.21 -18.44
N SER A 247 -18.63 -10.23 -17.86
CA SER A 247 -18.82 -11.53 -18.50
C SER A 247 -19.42 -11.38 -19.89
N GLY A 248 -18.80 -12.04 -20.89
CA GLY A 248 -19.22 -11.95 -22.29
C GLY A 248 -18.98 -10.59 -22.96
N GLY A 249 -18.35 -9.63 -22.29
CA GLY A 249 -17.88 -8.36 -22.81
C GLY A 249 -16.35 -8.29 -22.86
N LYS A 250 -15.80 -7.06 -22.91
CA LYS A 250 -14.35 -6.86 -22.78
C LYS A 250 -13.87 -7.45 -21.45
N TYR A 251 -12.73 -8.14 -21.46
CA TYR A 251 -12.17 -8.94 -20.36
C TYR A 251 -13.02 -10.15 -19.93
N GLY A 252 -14.05 -10.52 -20.70
CA GLY A 252 -15.02 -11.54 -20.32
C GLY A 252 -14.39 -12.88 -19.96
N GLU A 253 -13.38 -13.36 -20.69
CA GLU A 253 -12.71 -14.64 -20.42
C GLU A 253 -12.02 -14.67 -19.06
N ALA A 254 -11.35 -13.61 -18.65
CA ALA A 254 -10.74 -13.47 -17.33
C ALA A 254 -11.81 -13.29 -16.23
N ILE A 255 -12.81 -12.45 -16.50
CA ILE A 255 -13.93 -12.22 -15.56
C ILE A 255 -14.71 -13.50 -15.29
N ASP A 256 -14.95 -14.34 -16.29
CA ASP A 256 -15.62 -15.63 -16.12
C ASP A 256 -14.82 -16.60 -15.20
N LYS A 257 -13.48 -16.53 -15.22
CA LYS A 257 -12.63 -17.26 -14.29
C LYS A 257 -12.72 -16.70 -12.87
N ILE A 258 -12.72 -15.37 -12.72
CA ILE A 258 -12.94 -14.72 -11.43
C ILE A 258 -14.30 -15.15 -10.85
N VAL A 259 -15.36 -15.08 -11.64
CA VAL A 259 -16.72 -15.51 -11.24
C VAL A 259 -16.75 -16.98 -10.81
N TYR A 260 -16.11 -17.88 -11.57
CA TYR A 260 -16.02 -19.29 -11.20
C TYR A 260 -15.44 -19.50 -9.79
N TRP A 261 -14.37 -18.80 -9.45
CA TRP A 261 -13.75 -18.92 -8.13
C TRP A 261 -14.57 -18.24 -7.05
N LEU A 262 -15.24 -17.12 -7.35
CA LEU A 262 -16.17 -16.47 -6.41
C LEU A 262 -17.39 -17.36 -6.12
N GLU A 263 -17.89 -18.11 -7.09
CA GLU A 263 -18.97 -19.09 -6.88
C GLU A 263 -18.51 -20.24 -5.97
N LYS A 264 -17.24 -20.65 -6.02
CA LYS A 264 -16.64 -21.58 -5.05
C LYS A 264 -16.56 -20.95 -3.67
N ALA A 265 -16.04 -19.70 -3.57
CA ALA A 265 -15.94 -18.98 -2.31
C ALA A 265 -17.30 -18.82 -1.62
N LEU A 266 -18.37 -18.57 -2.39
CA LEU A 266 -19.75 -18.47 -1.88
C LEU A 266 -20.20 -19.72 -1.11
N THR A 267 -19.73 -20.91 -1.49
CA THR A 267 -20.11 -22.18 -0.83
C THR A 267 -19.54 -22.34 0.58
N VAL A 268 -18.47 -21.62 0.91
CA VAL A 268 -17.75 -21.65 2.19
C VAL A 268 -17.70 -20.30 2.91
N ALA A 269 -18.54 -19.36 2.50
CA ALA A 269 -18.64 -18.06 3.15
C ALA A 269 -19.00 -18.21 4.64
N GLU A 270 -18.40 -17.39 5.50
CA GLU A 270 -18.46 -17.51 6.96
C GLU A 270 -19.86 -17.22 7.53
N ASN A 271 -20.65 -16.38 6.85
CA ASN A 271 -21.99 -15.99 7.29
C ASN A 271 -22.84 -15.47 6.13
N ASP A 272 -24.12 -15.18 6.38
CA ASP A 272 -25.07 -14.75 5.35
C ASP A 272 -24.77 -13.32 4.83
N GLN A 273 -24.16 -12.45 5.64
CA GLN A 273 -23.75 -11.12 5.17
C GLN A 273 -22.62 -11.27 4.14
N GLN A 274 -21.62 -12.09 4.40
CA GLN A 274 -20.53 -12.33 3.45
C GLN A 274 -21.03 -13.03 2.17
N LYS A 275 -22.00 -13.94 2.27
CA LYS A 275 -22.68 -14.51 1.08
C LYS A 275 -23.32 -13.40 0.24
N THR A 276 -23.96 -12.42 0.88
CA THR A 276 -24.57 -11.28 0.20
C THR A 276 -23.48 -10.46 -0.53
N VAL A 277 -22.37 -10.19 0.12
CA VAL A 277 -21.23 -9.48 -0.49
C VAL A 277 -20.73 -10.22 -1.75
N ILE A 278 -20.43 -11.51 -1.62
CA ILE A 278 -19.92 -12.31 -2.74
C ILE A 278 -20.96 -12.39 -3.87
N THR A 279 -22.25 -12.53 -3.54
CA THR A 279 -23.32 -12.59 -4.54
C THR A 279 -23.42 -11.28 -5.33
N TYR A 280 -23.40 -10.11 -4.67
CA TYR A 280 -23.42 -8.83 -5.39
C TYR A 280 -22.18 -8.61 -6.26
N LEU A 281 -21.02 -9.09 -5.83
CA LEU A 281 -19.80 -9.02 -6.64
C LEU A 281 -19.92 -9.90 -7.90
N ILE A 282 -20.44 -11.13 -7.76
CA ILE A 282 -20.71 -12.03 -8.90
C ILE A 282 -21.70 -11.37 -9.87
N ASP A 283 -22.80 -10.81 -9.37
CA ASP A 283 -23.81 -10.14 -10.19
C ASP A 283 -23.24 -8.91 -10.90
N TYR A 284 -22.37 -8.15 -10.21
CA TYR A 284 -21.66 -7.03 -10.83
C TYR A 284 -20.77 -7.50 -11.98
N TYR A 285 -19.96 -8.51 -11.80
CA TYR A 285 -19.12 -9.04 -12.88
C TYR A 285 -19.91 -9.63 -14.05
N LYS A 286 -21.07 -10.22 -13.78
CA LYS A 286 -21.96 -10.77 -14.84
C LYS A 286 -22.66 -9.68 -15.62
N THR A 287 -23.04 -8.60 -14.97
CA THR A 287 -23.86 -7.53 -15.59
C THR A 287 -23.09 -6.28 -15.99
N GLY A 288 -22.02 -5.96 -15.28
CA GLY A 288 -21.30 -4.69 -15.38
C GLY A 288 -22.07 -3.49 -14.80
N ASP A 289 -23.16 -3.73 -14.05
CA ASP A 289 -24.03 -2.69 -13.51
C ASP A 289 -23.40 -2.02 -12.29
N LEU A 290 -23.11 -0.71 -12.39
CA LEU A 290 -22.51 0.09 -11.34
C LEU A 290 -23.41 0.28 -10.11
N LYS A 291 -24.74 0.23 -10.26
CA LYS A 291 -25.63 0.24 -9.10
C LYS A 291 -25.52 -1.07 -8.29
N THR A 292 -25.27 -2.18 -8.96
CA THR A 292 -24.97 -3.44 -8.28
C THR A 292 -23.61 -3.39 -7.59
N PHE A 293 -22.64 -2.69 -8.17
CA PHE A 293 -21.35 -2.42 -7.51
C PHE A 293 -21.50 -1.57 -6.25
N ASP A 294 -22.34 -0.54 -6.28
CA ASP A 294 -22.68 0.25 -5.08
C ASP A 294 -23.32 -0.63 -3.98
N LYS A 295 -24.24 -1.54 -4.35
CA LYS A 295 -24.81 -2.51 -3.39
C LYS A 295 -23.75 -3.44 -2.80
N TYR A 296 -22.80 -3.90 -3.63
CA TYR A 296 -21.65 -4.65 -3.15
C TYR A 296 -20.86 -3.86 -2.11
N ASN A 297 -20.51 -2.61 -2.40
CA ASN A 297 -19.78 -1.74 -1.49
C ASN A 297 -20.50 -1.51 -0.16
N VAL A 298 -21.81 -1.22 -0.19
CA VAL A 298 -22.62 -1.04 1.02
C VAL A 298 -22.71 -2.34 1.83
N ALA A 299 -22.92 -3.49 1.16
CA ALA A 299 -22.97 -4.80 1.83
C ALA A 299 -21.62 -5.16 2.44
N TRP A 300 -20.51 -4.85 1.74
CA TRP A 300 -19.15 -5.06 2.22
C TRP A 300 -18.84 -4.21 3.46
N LEU A 301 -19.25 -2.95 3.49
CA LEU A 301 -19.14 -2.09 4.67
C LEU A 301 -19.93 -2.64 5.87
N ALA A 302 -21.09 -3.21 5.63
CA ALA A 302 -21.94 -3.79 6.66
C ALA A 302 -21.37 -5.10 7.26
N ASP A 303 -20.50 -5.81 6.53
CA ASP A 303 -19.84 -7.01 7.03
C ASP A 303 -18.71 -6.67 8.00
N GLN A 304 -19.06 -6.63 9.29
CA GLN A 304 -18.12 -6.39 10.38
C GLN A 304 -17.69 -7.67 11.10
N GLN A 305 -18.39 -8.78 10.87
CA GLN A 305 -18.23 -10.02 11.65
C GLN A 305 -17.26 -11.02 11.01
N SER A 306 -17.20 -11.08 9.69
CA SER A 306 -16.33 -12.01 8.98
C SER A 306 -14.87 -11.80 9.38
N ARG A 307 -14.16 -12.90 9.62
CA ARG A 307 -12.70 -12.90 9.86
C ARG A 307 -11.95 -12.71 8.55
N ILE A 308 -12.40 -13.41 7.50
CA ILE A 308 -11.85 -13.30 6.14
C ILE A 308 -12.52 -12.14 5.43
N ASP A 309 -11.74 -11.28 4.80
CA ASP A 309 -12.22 -10.16 4.01
C ASP A 309 -11.44 -10.07 2.68
N PHE A 310 -11.95 -9.33 1.74
CA PHE A 310 -11.30 -9.18 0.44
C PHE A 310 -11.75 -7.90 -0.27
N VAL A 311 -10.86 -7.39 -1.11
CA VAL A 311 -11.14 -6.42 -2.16
C VAL A 311 -10.95 -7.16 -3.48
N ASN A 312 -11.86 -7.00 -4.43
CA ASN A 312 -11.73 -7.57 -5.77
C ASN A 312 -12.64 -6.78 -6.71
N GLY A 313 -12.07 -6.16 -7.74
CA GLY A 313 -12.86 -5.35 -8.65
C GLY A 313 -12.07 -4.30 -9.40
N PHE A 314 -12.81 -3.40 -10.06
CA PHE A 314 -12.29 -2.18 -10.66
C PHE A 314 -12.44 -1.06 -9.63
N ILE A 315 -11.33 -0.68 -8.97
CA ILE A 315 -11.36 0.07 -7.70
C ILE A 315 -10.69 1.43 -7.80
N GLU A 316 -9.36 1.47 -8.04
CA GLU A 316 -8.56 2.69 -7.99
C GLU A 316 -8.43 3.34 -9.36
N THR A 317 -8.54 4.68 -9.39
CA THR A 317 -8.59 5.44 -10.64
C THR A 317 -7.29 6.16 -10.99
N TYR A 318 -6.21 5.93 -10.26
CA TYR A 318 -4.90 6.56 -10.50
C TYR A 318 -4.28 6.19 -11.87
N GLY A 319 -4.69 5.07 -12.46
CA GLY A 319 -4.27 4.63 -13.79
C GLY A 319 -4.90 5.39 -14.94
N ASP A 320 -5.93 6.20 -14.67
CA ASP A 320 -6.63 7.04 -15.65
C ASP A 320 -6.24 8.52 -15.48
N PRO A 321 -5.79 9.23 -16.52
CA PRO A 321 -5.43 10.64 -16.45
C PRO A 321 -6.58 11.56 -16.02
N LEU A 322 -7.85 11.15 -16.20
CA LEU A 322 -9.03 11.89 -15.77
C LEU A 322 -9.62 11.39 -14.44
N GLY A 323 -9.09 10.30 -13.88
CA GLY A 323 -9.59 9.73 -12.63
C GLY A 323 -11.01 9.16 -12.71
N LEU A 324 -11.47 8.73 -13.88
CA LEU A 324 -12.82 8.20 -14.11
C LEU A 324 -12.88 6.69 -14.16
N LYS A 325 -11.83 6.05 -14.72
CA LYS A 325 -11.78 4.62 -15.00
C LYS A 325 -10.85 3.91 -14.03
N ALA A 326 -11.28 2.76 -13.55
CA ALA A 326 -10.59 2.07 -12.48
C ALA A 326 -9.71 0.92 -12.97
N SER A 327 -8.54 0.79 -12.37
CA SER A 327 -7.67 -0.37 -12.47
C SER A 327 -8.31 -1.58 -11.77
N TRP A 328 -8.09 -2.77 -12.34
CA TRP A 328 -8.49 -4.00 -11.68
C TRP A 328 -7.48 -4.37 -10.59
N GLU A 329 -7.98 -4.69 -9.40
CA GLU A 329 -7.14 -5.09 -8.26
C GLU A 329 -7.83 -6.10 -7.36
N SER A 330 -7.03 -6.80 -6.55
CA SER A 330 -7.52 -7.66 -5.49
C SER A 330 -6.54 -7.76 -4.32
N VAL A 331 -7.10 -7.79 -3.11
CA VAL A 331 -6.40 -8.11 -1.87
C VAL A 331 -7.25 -9.07 -1.07
N VAL A 332 -6.76 -10.28 -0.85
CA VAL A 332 -7.39 -11.25 0.05
C VAL A 332 -6.70 -11.16 1.40
N ASN A 333 -7.47 -11.07 2.47
CA ASN A 333 -6.93 -10.85 3.80
C ASN A 333 -7.79 -11.46 4.90
N PHE A 334 -7.26 -11.46 6.10
CA PHE A 334 -8.04 -11.76 7.30
C PHE A 334 -7.61 -10.86 8.47
N LYS A 335 -8.54 -10.66 9.41
CA LYS A 335 -8.30 -9.83 10.59
C LYS A 335 -7.14 -10.40 11.42
N ASN A 336 -6.16 -9.56 11.69
CA ASN A 336 -5.15 -9.80 12.72
C ASN A 336 -5.79 -9.50 14.09
N ILE A 337 -6.16 -10.57 14.82
CA ILE A 337 -6.92 -10.44 16.08
C ILE A 337 -6.10 -9.72 17.15
N GLU A 338 -4.80 -10.00 17.24
CA GLU A 338 -3.92 -9.38 18.25
C GLU A 338 -3.74 -7.87 17.97
N ALA A 339 -3.45 -7.52 16.73
CA ALA A 339 -3.28 -6.11 16.34
C ALA A 339 -4.61 -5.34 16.38
N THR A 340 -5.73 -5.97 16.02
CA THR A 340 -7.05 -5.35 16.14
C THR A 340 -7.39 -5.02 17.60
N LYS A 341 -7.03 -5.86 18.57
CA LYS A 341 -7.18 -5.53 20.00
C LYS A 341 -6.40 -4.28 20.39
N ARG A 342 -5.23 -4.04 19.80
CA ARG A 342 -4.44 -2.81 20.02
C ARG A 342 -5.23 -1.58 19.62
N THR A 343 -5.81 -1.57 18.43
CA THR A 343 -6.63 -0.44 17.94
C THR A 343 -7.95 -0.29 18.73
N GLU A 344 -8.54 -1.38 19.19
CA GLU A 344 -9.71 -1.36 20.10
C GLU A 344 -9.38 -0.72 21.45
N ILE A 345 -8.21 -1.03 22.04
CA ILE A 345 -7.74 -0.40 23.29
C ILE A 345 -7.55 1.10 23.08
N ILE A 346 -6.92 1.50 21.98
CA ILE A 346 -6.73 2.91 21.61
C ILE A 346 -8.08 3.62 21.50
N SER A 347 -9.00 3.05 20.74
CA SER A 347 -10.33 3.61 20.51
C SER A 347 -11.18 3.71 21.78
N ALA A 348 -11.13 2.69 22.64
CA ALA A 348 -11.83 2.68 23.94
C ALA A 348 -11.32 3.77 24.89
N ASN A 349 -10.08 4.22 24.70
CA ASN A 349 -9.48 5.29 25.51
C ASN A 349 -9.46 6.66 24.77
N ALA A 350 -10.13 6.79 23.63
CA ALA A 350 -10.05 8.00 22.80
C ALA A 350 -10.42 9.28 23.56
N GLN A 351 -11.47 9.24 24.39
CA GLN A 351 -11.85 10.39 25.22
C GLN A 351 -10.77 10.75 26.24
N TRP A 352 -10.11 9.76 26.86
CA TRP A 352 -9.03 10.04 27.78
C TRP A 352 -7.86 10.76 27.08
N PHE A 353 -7.50 10.34 25.87
CA PHE A 353 -6.44 10.99 25.10
C PHE A 353 -6.82 12.42 24.71
N GLU A 354 -8.06 12.66 24.28
CA GLU A 354 -8.55 14.00 23.96
C GLU A 354 -8.49 14.93 25.18
N ASP A 355 -9.03 14.47 26.33
CA ASP A 355 -9.12 15.27 27.55
C ASP A 355 -7.74 15.61 28.14
N ASN A 356 -6.75 14.72 27.99
CA ASN A 356 -5.39 14.89 28.52
C ASN A 356 -4.39 15.47 27.50
N SER A 357 -4.83 15.80 26.29
CA SER A 357 -3.97 16.42 25.27
C SER A 357 -3.51 17.83 25.72
N PRO A 358 -2.35 18.32 25.28
CA PRO A 358 -1.86 19.66 25.63
C PRO A 358 -2.63 20.77 24.91
N VAL A 359 -3.63 20.43 24.12
CA VAL A 359 -4.44 21.35 23.34
C VAL A 359 -5.37 22.18 24.23
N ASP A 360 -5.60 23.45 23.88
CA ASP A 360 -6.57 24.30 24.56
C ASP A 360 -7.97 23.67 24.55
N LYS A 361 -8.65 23.71 25.69
CA LYS A 361 -9.97 23.12 25.89
C LYS A 361 -11.04 23.54 24.86
N ARG A 362 -10.90 24.76 24.28
CA ARG A 362 -11.83 25.28 23.25
C ARG A 362 -11.76 24.43 21.97
N PHE A 363 -10.66 23.81 21.70
CA PHE A 363 -10.38 23.03 20.50
C PHE A 363 -10.53 21.52 20.70
N LYS A 364 -10.82 21.08 21.93
CA LYS A 364 -11.10 19.67 22.26
C LYS A 364 -12.54 19.31 21.95
N LYS A 365 -12.74 18.08 21.48
CA LYS A 365 -14.09 17.52 21.32
C LYS A 365 -14.69 17.15 22.67
N GLU A 366 -15.93 17.52 22.93
CA GLU A 366 -16.66 17.09 24.13
C GLU A 366 -16.88 15.57 24.16
N THR A 367 -17.08 14.98 22.99
CA THR A 367 -17.24 13.53 22.80
C THR A 367 -16.44 13.06 21.61
N VAL A 368 -15.48 12.20 21.83
CA VAL A 368 -14.69 11.53 20.80
C VAL A 368 -15.33 10.18 20.49
N LYS A 369 -15.72 9.98 19.25
CA LYS A 369 -16.01 8.64 18.74
C LYS A 369 -14.70 8.07 18.21
N GLY A 370 -14.17 7.05 18.90
CA GLY A 370 -12.97 6.37 18.42
C GLY A 370 -13.21 5.75 17.03
N VAL A 371 -12.28 5.95 16.14
CA VAL A 371 -12.24 5.26 14.85
C VAL A 371 -11.46 3.96 15.08
N THR A 372 -12.05 2.81 14.76
CA THR A 372 -11.33 1.55 14.76
C THR A 372 -10.73 1.32 13.38
N ALA A 373 -9.43 1.49 13.25
CA ALA A 373 -8.71 0.93 12.12
C ALA A 373 -8.64 -0.59 12.29
N LYS A 374 -8.91 -1.35 11.23
CA LYS A 374 -8.74 -2.80 11.25
C LYS A 374 -7.33 -3.11 10.79
N VAL A 375 -6.62 -3.91 11.57
CA VAL A 375 -5.33 -4.44 11.17
C VAL A 375 -5.54 -5.81 10.54
N ILE A 376 -4.99 -6.01 9.35
CA ILE A 376 -5.18 -7.23 8.58
C ILE A 376 -3.84 -7.89 8.21
N THR A 377 -3.94 -9.19 7.95
CA THR A 377 -2.88 -9.98 7.32
C THR A 377 -3.28 -10.24 5.88
N ALA A 378 -2.52 -9.73 4.90
CA ALA A 378 -2.70 -10.05 3.49
C ALA A 378 -2.34 -11.52 3.25
N ALA A 379 -3.21 -12.23 2.53
CA ALA A 379 -3.02 -13.64 2.17
C ALA A 379 -2.74 -13.82 0.67
N MET A 380 -3.25 -12.89 -0.17
CA MET A 380 -2.99 -12.85 -1.61
C MET A 380 -3.15 -11.44 -2.15
N LEU A 381 -2.30 -11.07 -3.09
CA LEU A 381 -2.29 -9.80 -3.80
C LEU A 381 -2.50 -10.03 -5.29
N GLY A 382 -3.27 -9.18 -5.96
CA GLY A 382 -3.56 -9.31 -7.39
C GLY A 382 -3.79 -7.97 -8.08
N GLY A 383 -3.68 -7.94 -9.39
CA GLY A 383 -3.88 -6.76 -10.21
C GLY A 383 -2.96 -5.59 -9.88
N ASP A 384 -3.50 -4.41 -9.71
CA ASP A 384 -2.72 -3.19 -9.40
C ASP A 384 -2.07 -3.22 -8.00
N CYS A 385 -2.56 -4.08 -7.09
CA CYS A 385 -1.93 -4.33 -5.79
C CYS A 385 -0.76 -5.33 -5.84
N TYR A 386 -0.30 -5.76 -7.01
CA TYR A 386 0.72 -6.78 -7.16
C TYR A 386 1.63 -6.53 -8.39
N PRO A 387 2.97 -6.68 -8.30
CA PRO A 387 3.81 -6.99 -7.12
C PRO A 387 3.99 -5.84 -6.14
N ALA A 388 3.92 -4.57 -6.59
CA ALA A 388 3.88 -3.42 -5.67
C ALA A 388 2.52 -3.39 -4.96
N THR A 389 2.52 -3.21 -3.64
CA THR A 389 1.28 -3.25 -2.85
C THR A 389 1.17 -2.06 -1.91
N PRO A 390 -0.06 -1.55 -1.64
CA PRO A 390 -0.27 -0.55 -0.62
C PRO A 390 -0.04 -1.14 0.79
N ILE A 391 0.32 -0.28 1.74
CA ILE A 391 0.43 -0.64 3.16
C ILE A 391 -0.87 -0.42 3.92
N GLY A 392 -1.84 0.25 3.30
CA GLY A 392 -3.17 0.50 3.85
C GLY A 392 -4.19 0.72 2.74
N ILE A 393 -5.47 0.55 3.07
CA ILE A 393 -6.60 0.68 2.16
C ILE A 393 -7.71 1.45 2.87
N ASN A 394 -8.35 2.39 2.18
CA ASN A 394 -9.52 3.10 2.69
C ASN A 394 -10.62 3.15 1.60
N LEU A 395 -11.56 2.25 1.67
CA LEU A 395 -12.59 2.03 0.65
C LEU A 395 -14.01 2.03 1.25
N PRO A 396 -15.04 2.25 0.40
CA PRO A 396 -15.06 2.50 -1.03
C PRO A 396 -14.70 3.94 -1.39
N ASN A 397 -14.46 4.21 -2.68
CA ASN A 397 -14.11 5.54 -3.19
C ASN A 397 -15.35 6.42 -3.49
N ALA A 398 -16.56 5.85 -3.56
CA ALA A 398 -17.78 6.59 -3.83
C ALA A 398 -18.16 7.55 -2.67
N ASP A 399 -18.15 8.86 -2.92
CA ASP A 399 -18.36 9.90 -1.90
C ASP A 399 -19.69 9.76 -1.15
N TRP A 400 -20.79 9.46 -1.88
CA TRP A 400 -22.10 9.31 -1.25
C TRP A 400 -22.14 8.10 -0.30
N ILE A 401 -21.48 6.97 -0.67
CA ILE A 401 -21.39 5.80 0.20
C ILE A 401 -20.56 6.11 1.44
N ARG A 402 -19.42 6.80 1.28
CA ARG A 402 -18.63 7.27 2.43
C ARG A 402 -19.42 8.14 3.39
N LYS A 403 -20.20 9.06 2.84
CA LYS A 403 -21.02 9.98 3.62
C LYS A 403 -22.13 9.27 4.41
N GLU A 404 -22.82 8.31 3.79
CA GLU A 404 -24.02 7.67 4.38
C GLU A 404 -23.70 6.38 5.12
N HIS A 405 -22.74 5.60 4.66
CA HIS A 405 -22.38 4.27 5.19
C HIS A 405 -20.99 4.19 5.80
N GLY A 406 -20.15 5.23 5.64
CA GLY A 406 -18.78 5.26 6.13
C GLY A 406 -17.79 4.60 5.17
N SER A 407 -16.62 4.21 5.72
CA SER A 407 -15.56 3.52 5.01
C SER A 407 -14.91 2.46 5.91
N LYS A 408 -14.26 1.45 5.30
CA LYS A 408 -13.34 0.56 5.98
C LYS A 408 -11.92 1.09 5.75
N SER A 409 -11.24 1.46 6.83
CA SER A 409 -9.80 1.74 6.83
C SER A 409 -9.08 0.53 7.40
N VAL A 410 -8.07 0.03 6.70
CA VAL A 410 -7.30 -1.14 7.11
C VAL A 410 -5.81 -0.90 6.90
N THR A 411 -4.98 -1.37 7.84
CA THR A 411 -3.53 -1.42 7.73
C THR A 411 -3.10 -2.86 7.47
N ILE A 412 -2.17 -3.06 6.53
CA ILE A 412 -1.69 -4.39 6.12
C ILE A 412 -0.38 -4.70 6.86
N GLU A 413 -0.49 -5.24 8.08
CA GLU A 413 0.63 -5.36 9.01
C GLU A 413 1.73 -6.32 8.53
N ASN A 414 1.39 -7.46 7.92
CA ASN A 414 2.42 -8.38 7.46
C ASN A 414 3.24 -7.85 6.26
N ILE A 415 2.72 -6.90 5.53
CA ILE A 415 3.46 -6.18 4.47
C ILE A 415 4.46 -5.20 5.11
N THR A 416 4.03 -4.39 6.07
CA THR A 416 4.93 -3.49 6.81
C THR A 416 5.98 -4.28 7.60
N TYR A 417 5.59 -5.42 8.19
CA TYR A 417 6.52 -6.36 8.84
C TYR A 417 7.58 -6.88 7.88
N ALA A 418 7.18 -7.30 6.69
CA ALA A 418 8.13 -7.78 5.69
C ALA A 418 9.10 -6.70 5.21
N TYR A 419 8.65 -5.45 5.07
CA TYR A 419 9.54 -4.32 4.79
C TYR A 419 10.55 -4.10 5.91
N SER A 420 10.11 -4.08 7.16
CA SER A 420 10.96 -3.92 8.34
C SER A 420 12.02 -5.03 8.40
N LYS A 421 11.62 -6.29 8.28
CA LYS A 421 12.53 -7.43 8.32
C LYS A 421 13.51 -7.48 7.14
N ALA A 422 13.09 -7.11 5.96
CA ALA A 422 13.98 -7.02 4.79
C ALA A 422 14.98 -5.85 4.88
N ALA A 423 14.71 -4.87 5.73
CA ALA A 423 15.63 -3.76 5.99
C ALA A 423 16.69 -4.08 7.06
N GLU A 424 16.47 -5.09 7.89
CA GLU A 424 17.45 -5.50 8.92
C GLU A 424 18.78 -5.92 8.28
N GLY A 425 19.87 -5.29 8.72
CA GLY A 425 21.24 -5.62 8.25
C GLY A 425 21.55 -5.22 6.80
N ASN A 426 20.74 -4.37 6.18
CA ASN A 426 20.99 -3.87 4.83
C ASN A 426 21.98 -2.70 4.78
N GLY A 427 22.53 -2.30 5.93
CA GLY A 427 23.49 -1.21 6.07
C GLY A 427 22.86 0.17 6.27
N PHE A 428 21.55 0.32 6.13
CA PHE A 428 20.89 1.63 6.25
C PHE A 428 20.98 2.19 7.68
N MET A 429 20.65 1.37 8.67
CA MET A 429 20.71 1.81 10.08
C MET A 429 22.18 2.04 10.51
N GLU A 430 23.10 1.19 10.09
CA GLU A 430 24.54 1.34 10.34
C GLU A 430 25.08 2.63 9.73
N GLU A 431 24.53 3.07 8.60
CA GLU A 431 24.95 4.29 7.93
C GLU A 431 24.34 5.55 8.58
N PHE A 432 23.08 5.53 8.98
CA PHE A 432 22.33 6.75 9.36
C PHE A 432 22.05 6.88 10.87
N ALA A 433 22.19 5.84 11.68
CA ALA A 433 22.15 5.94 13.14
C ALA A 433 23.50 6.37 13.70
N TYR A 434 23.47 7.19 14.76
CA TYR A 434 24.70 7.68 15.38
C TYR A 434 25.43 6.64 16.24
N SER A 435 24.67 5.75 16.89
CA SER A 435 25.18 4.80 17.87
C SER A 435 24.62 3.39 17.69
N GLU A 436 25.39 2.38 18.14
CA GLU A 436 24.91 0.99 18.20
C GLU A 436 23.65 0.83 19.07
N LYS A 437 23.49 1.68 20.09
CA LYS A 437 22.29 1.66 20.93
C LYS A 437 21.04 2.06 20.18
N GLU A 438 21.10 3.03 19.27
CA GLU A 438 19.96 3.38 18.40
C GLU A 438 19.61 2.21 17.48
N ILE A 439 20.62 1.55 16.90
CA ILE A 439 20.42 0.36 16.05
C ILE A 439 19.75 -0.77 16.83
N GLU A 440 20.23 -1.02 18.06
CA GLU A 440 19.67 -2.05 18.93
C GLU A 440 18.22 -1.73 19.34
N ASN A 441 17.94 -0.49 19.72
CA ASN A 441 16.59 -0.02 20.06
C ASN A 441 15.64 -0.17 18.86
N GLU A 442 16.08 0.19 17.66
CA GLU A 442 15.30 0.03 16.44
C GLU A 442 14.98 -1.44 16.18
N LYS A 443 15.95 -2.32 16.33
CA LYS A 443 15.78 -3.77 16.15
C LYS A 443 14.81 -4.38 17.16
N ILE A 444 14.81 -3.90 18.41
CA ILE A 444 13.96 -4.45 19.49
C ILE A 444 12.55 -3.85 19.44
N TYR A 445 12.42 -2.56 19.22
CA TYR A 445 11.18 -1.82 19.42
C TYR A 445 10.63 -1.17 18.15
N GLY A 446 11.46 -0.97 17.11
CA GLY A 446 11.13 -0.13 15.95
C GLY A 446 9.80 -0.54 15.31
N PHE A 447 9.64 -1.80 14.94
CA PHE A 447 8.42 -2.29 14.30
C PHE A 447 7.16 -2.07 15.15
N GLN A 448 7.22 -2.39 16.45
CA GLN A 448 6.07 -2.20 17.36
C GLN A 448 5.76 -0.72 17.58
N ALA A 449 6.80 0.10 17.71
CA ALA A 449 6.65 1.53 17.94
C ALA A 449 6.10 2.25 16.70
N ASP A 450 6.54 1.86 15.49
CA ASP A 450 6.05 2.40 14.21
C ASP A 450 4.57 2.03 13.96
N ASN A 451 4.21 0.76 14.20
CA ASN A 451 2.80 0.34 14.14
C ASN A 451 1.92 1.09 15.14
N LEU A 452 2.38 1.27 16.37
CA LEU A 452 1.62 2.03 17.37
C LEU A 452 1.49 3.50 16.98
N HIS A 453 2.56 4.11 16.45
CA HIS A 453 2.52 5.47 15.92
C HIS A 453 1.46 5.60 14.82
N THR A 454 1.47 4.69 13.84
CA THR A 454 0.48 4.64 12.76
C THR A 454 -0.94 4.46 13.30
N ASP A 455 -1.17 3.49 14.19
CA ASP A 455 -2.48 3.26 14.80
C ASP A 455 -3.00 4.50 15.57
N MET A 456 -2.12 5.18 16.31
CA MET A 456 -2.47 6.40 17.05
C MET A 456 -2.75 7.58 16.11
N HIS A 457 -1.98 7.71 15.01
CA HIS A 457 -2.19 8.69 13.96
C HIS A 457 -3.59 8.53 13.34
N GLU A 458 -3.94 7.33 12.91
CA GLU A 458 -5.20 7.02 12.24
C GLU A 458 -6.40 7.06 13.19
N CYS A 459 -6.31 6.35 14.33
CA CYS A 459 -7.45 6.19 15.23
C CYS A 459 -7.76 7.46 16.04
N LEU A 460 -6.77 8.21 16.43
CA LEU A 460 -6.90 9.37 17.31
C LEU A 460 -6.43 10.66 16.67
N GLY A 461 -5.30 10.65 15.96
CA GLY A 461 -4.74 11.82 15.32
C GLY A 461 -5.79 12.53 14.49
N HIS A 462 -6.29 11.91 13.44
CA HIS A 462 -7.36 12.47 12.61
C HIS A 462 -8.70 12.64 13.34
N GLY A 463 -8.96 11.82 14.35
CA GLY A 463 -10.20 11.84 15.14
C GLY A 463 -10.28 12.95 16.19
N SER A 464 -9.15 13.54 16.63
CA SER A 464 -9.08 14.51 17.74
C SER A 464 -9.36 15.94 17.31
N GLY A 465 -9.59 16.81 18.29
CA GLY A 465 -9.76 18.26 18.08
C GLY A 465 -11.00 18.63 17.29
N GLN A 466 -11.39 19.91 17.35
CA GLN A 466 -12.53 20.46 16.62
C GLN A 466 -12.23 21.87 16.09
N LEU A 467 -12.95 22.25 15.04
CA LEU A 467 -12.96 23.61 14.52
C LEU A 467 -13.82 24.50 15.42
N LEU A 468 -13.51 25.79 15.50
CA LEU A 468 -14.39 26.76 16.13
C LEU A 468 -15.68 26.96 15.28
N PRO A 469 -16.78 27.36 15.93
CA PRO A 469 -18.01 27.67 15.22
C PRO A 469 -17.78 28.73 14.12
N GLY A 470 -18.20 28.41 12.90
CA GLY A 470 -18.06 29.30 11.74
C GLY A 470 -16.77 29.17 10.96
N VAL A 471 -15.84 28.32 11.39
CA VAL A 471 -14.61 28.00 10.62
C VAL A 471 -14.89 26.82 9.70
N SER A 472 -14.53 26.95 8.42
CA SER A 472 -14.63 25.89 7.43
C SER A 472 -13.35 25.05 7.39
N GLY A 473 -13.47 23.76 7.00
CA GLY A 473 -12.33 22.83 6.90
C GLY A 473 -11.31 23.22 5.83
N ASP A 474 -11.69 24.06 4.86
CA ASP A 474 -10.86 24.50 3.73
C ASP A 474 -10.21 25.89 3.90
N GLU A 475 -10.36 26.53 5.07
CA GLU A 475 -9.79 27.87 5.35
C GLU A 475 -8.25 27.91 5.15
N LEU A 476 -7.57 26.82 5.43
CA LEU A 476 -6.11 26.73 5.29
C LEU A 476 -5.66 26.46 3.85
N LYS A 477 -6.55 26.24 2.91
CA LYS A 477 -6.28 26.08 1.46
C LYS A 477 -5.18 25.06 1.20
N ALA A 478 -4.18 25.42 0.41
CA ALA A 478 -3.05 24.55 0.03
C ALA A 478 -2.18 24.06 1.22
N TYR A 479 -2.29 24.68 2.37
CA TYR A 479 -1.54 24.28 3.57
C TYR A 479 -2.31 23.29 4.46
N GLY A 480 -3.61 23.10 4.20
CA GLY A 480 -4.51 22.33 5.05
C GLY A 480 -4.07 20.89 5.25
N SER A 481 -3.66 20.19 4.18
CA SER A 481 -3.20 18.80 4.26
C SER A 481 -1.94 18.65 5.12
N VAL A 482 -0.95 19.51 4.96
CA VAL A 482 0.29 19.46 5.75
C VAL A 482 0.02 19.72 7.24
N ILE A 483 -0.86 20.67 7.56
CA ILE A 483 -1.26 20.98 8.94
C ILE A 483 -2.04 19.81 9.56
N GLU A 484 -2.91 19.16 8.79
CA GLU A 484 -3.67 17.99 9.27
C GLU A 484 -2.76 16.79 9.56
N GLU A 485 -1.86 16.46 8.65
CA GLU A 485 -0.91 15.38 8.84
C GLU A 485 0.04 15.66 10.01
N ALA A 486 0.51 16.91 10.13
CA ALA A 486 1.33 17.32 11.28
C ALA A 486 0.57 17.22 12.61
N ARG A 487 -0.73 17.51 12.63
CA ARG A 487 -1.59 17.36 13.80
C ARG A 487 -1.74 15.90 14.21
N ALA A 488 -1.99 15.02 13.24
CA ALA A 488 -2.17 13.59 13.49
C ALA A 488 -0.87 12.94 14.00
N ASP A 489 0.26 13.20 13.35
CA ASP A 489 1.57 12.73 13.80
C ASP A 489 1.95 13.26 15.19
N LEU A 490 1.77 14.55 15.44
CA LEU A 490 2.09 15.15 16.75
C LEU A 490 1.22 14.58 17.87
N PHE A 491 -0.05 14.28 17.60
CA PHE A 491 -0.93 13.64 18.59
C PHE A 491 -0.36 12.26 18.98
N ALA A 492 -0.01 11.46 17.98
CA ALA A 492 0.62 10.16 18.21
C ALA A 492 1.95 10.30 18.97
N LEU A 493 2.89 11.10 18.45
CA LEU A 493 4.22 11.29 19.05
C LEU A 493 4.16 11.81 20.50
N TYR A 494 3.27 12.75 20.79
CA TYR A 494 3.10 13.26 22.16
C TYR A 494 2.74 12.14 23.14
N TYR A 495 1.84 11.23 22.72
CA TYR A 495 1.39 10.14 23.59
C TYR A 495 2.32 8.93 23.59
N MET A 496 3.09 8.68 22.56
CA MET A 496 4.08 7.60 22.54
C MET A 496 4.99 7.64 23.78
N GLY A 497 5.43 8.83 24.20
CA GLY A 497 6.23 9.04 25.43
C GLY A 497 5.42 9.13 26.74
N ASP A 498 4.11 8.82 26.73
CA ASP A 498 3.29 8.85 27.93
C ASP A 498 3.27 7.47 28.61
N LYS A 499 3.38 7.46 29.96
CA LYS A 499 3.27 6.23 30.77
C LYS A 499 1.97 5.45 30.51
N LYS A 500 0.94 6.13 30.05
CA LYS A 500 -0.35 5.53 29.69
C LYS A 500 -0.21 4.44 28.63
N MET A 501 0.77 4.56 27.72
CA MET A 501 1.02 3.54 26.72
C MET A 501 1.42 2.20 27.33
N VAL A 502 2.29 2.24 28.35
CA VAL A 502 2.71 1.05 29.10
C VAL A 502 1.57 0.54 30.00
N GLU A 503 0.83 1.45 30.67
CA GLU A 503 -0.33 1.09 31.51
C GLU A 503 -1.42 0.36 30.70
N LEU A 504 -1.62 0.73 29.45
CA LEU A 504 -2.58 0.09 28.55
C LEU A 504 -2.02 -1.17 27.86
N GLY A 505 -0.74 -1.49 28.04
CA GLY A 505 -0.07 -2.62 27.39
C GLY A 505 0.18 -2.38 25.87
N LEU A 506 0.15 -1.13 25.43
CA LEU A 506 0.41 -0.73 24.04
C LEU A 506 1.91 -0.68 23.73
N LEU A 507 2.74 -0.34 24.72
CA LEU A 507 4.20 -0.46 24.67
C LEU A 507 4.69 -1.43 25.77
N PRO A 508 5.77 -2.19 25.49
CA PRO A 508 6.27 -3.19 26.43
C PRO A 508 6.90 -2.56 27.70
N ASP A 509 7.54 -1.41 27.55
CA ASP A 509 8.21 -0.69 28.61
C ASP A 509 8.38 0.80 28.32
N ALA A 510 9.01 1.53 29.25
CA ALA A 510 9.21 2.97 29.17
C ALA A 510 10.38 3.41 28.26
N GLU A 511 11.10 2.49 27.61
CA GLU A 511 12.19 2.78 26.68
C GLU A 511 11.75 2.69 25.21
N ALA A 512 10.70 1.90 24.92
CA ALA A 512 10.26 1.56 23.59
C ALA A 512 9.92 2.78 22.71
N TYR A 513 9.33 3.84 23.27
CA TYR A 513 8.99 5.06 22.53
C TYR A 513 10.22 5.80 21.95
N LYS A 514 11.42 5.56 22.51
CA LYS A 514 12.64 6.22 22.05
C LYS A 514 13.00 5.81 20.65
N ALA A 515 12.74 4.57 20.25
CA ALA A 515 12.92 4.10 18.88
C ALA A 515 12.08 4.93 17.89
N ALA A 516 10.78 5.14 18.20
CA ALA A 516 9.93 5.98 17.37
C ALA A 516 10.42 7.43 17.27
N TYR A 517 10.91 8.01 18.36
CA TYR A 517 11.43 9.39 18.35
C TYR A 517 12.72 9.51 17.56
N ASP A 518 13.65 8.57 17.74
CA ASP A 518 14.91 8.55 16.99
C ASP A 518 14.65 8.39 15.49
N ASP A 519 13.78 7.46 15.11
CA ASP A 519 13.41 7.27 13.71
C ASP A 519 12.70 8.49 13.12
N TYR A 520 11.71 9.04 13.83
CA TYR A 520 10.94 10.19 13.33
C TYR A 520 11.83 11.42 13.09
N ILE A 521 12.72 11.74 14.03
CA ILE A 521 13.65 12.88 13.92
C ILE A 521 14.67 12.63 12.80
N ARG A 522 15.28 11.44 12.75
CA ARG A 522 16.22 11.03 11.70
C ARG A 522 15.54 11.10 10.32
N ASN A 523 14.33 10.58 10.20
CA ASN A 523 13.58 10.59 8.95
C ASN A 523 13.22 12.01 8.52
N GLY A 524 12.66 12.81 9.40
CA GLY A 524 12.22 14.16 9.10
C GLY A 524 13.34 15.15 8.76
N LEU A 525 14.53 14.96 9.34
CA LEU A 525 15.69 15.84 9.09
C LEU A 525 16.64 15.32 8.00
N MET A 526 16.68 14.00 7.75
CA MET A 526 17.70 13.41 6.89
C MET A 526 17.16 12.36 5.91
N THR A 527 16.71 11.22 6.42
CA THR A 527 16.63 10.01 5.59
C THR A 527 15.52 10.05 4.55
N GLN A 528 14.43 10.81 4.76
CA GLN A 528 13.43 11.03 3.73
C GLN A 528 13.97 11.77 2.48
N LEU A 529 15.07 12.50 2.61
CA LEU A 529 15.69 13.24 1.50
C LEU A 529 16.24 12.31 0.40
N THR A 530 16.45 11.03 0.71
CA THR A 530 16.84 10.00 -0.28
C THR A 530 15.82 9.84 -1.41
N ARG A 531 14.57 10.29 -1.20
CA ARG A 531 13.46 10.18 -2.16
C ARG A 531 13.27 11.44 -3.00
N ILE A 532 14.07 12.47 -2.77
CA ILE A 532 13.94 13.77 -3.44
C ILE A 532 15.12 13.95 -4.38
N LYS A 533 14.86 14.46 -5.58
CA LYS A 533 15.91 14.78 -6.53
C LYS A 533 16.72 15.96 -6.00
N LEU A 534 18.05 15.88 -6.12
CA LEU A 534 18.94 16.91 -5.66
C LEU A 534 18.63 18.27 -6.34
N GLY A 535 18.43 19.29 -5.52
CA GLY A 535 18.05 20.63 -5.96
C GLY A 535 16.55 20.94 -5.85
N ASP A 536 15.69 19.93 -5.72
CA ASP A 536 14.26 20.12 -5.55
C ASP A 536 13.89 20.40 -4.08
N ASN A 537 12.70 20.93 -3.87
CA ASN A 537 12.08 21.10 -2.56
C ASN A 537 11.12 19.95 -2.25
N ILE A 538 10.68 19.86 -0.99
CA ILE A 538 9.67 18.87 -0.59
C ILE A 538 8.29 19.30 -1.09
N GLU A 539 7.59 18.42 -1.81
CA GLU A 539 6.23 18.64 -2.32
C GLU A 539 5.18 17.83 -1.59
N GLN A 540 5.45 16.58 -1.29
CA GLN A 540 4.52 15.60 -0.73
C GLN A 540 4.18 15.91 0.74
N SER A 541 2.88 15.89 1.11
CA SER A 541 2.38 16.36 2.42
C SER A 541 2.96 15.62 3.61
N HIS A 542 3.08 14.30 3.56
CA HIS A 542 3.68 13.51 4.66
C HIS A 542 5.19 13.74 4.83
N MET A 543 5.90 14.10 3.77
CA MET A 543 7.31 14.49 3.89
C MET A 543 7.43 15.91 4.45
N ARG A 544 6.53 16.81 4.05
CA ARG A 544 6.43 18.17 4.58
C ARG A 544 6.14 18.20 6.07
N ASN A 545 5.16 17.40 6.54
CA ASN A 545 4.82 17.38 7.96
C ASN A 545 5.96 16.83 8.81
N ARG A 546 6.64 15.77 8.37
CA ARG A 546 7.80 15.21 9.10
C ARG A 546 8.94 16.21 9.21
N GLN A 547 9.27 16.92 8.11
CA GLN A 547 10.30 17.96 8.18
C GLN A 547 9.86 19.11 9.07
N LEU A 548 8.60 19.58 8.96
CA LEU A 548 8.06 20.64 9.79
C LEU A 548 8.26 20.33 11.28
N ILE A 549 7.79 19.18 11.71
CA ILE A 549 7.86 18.77 13.11
C ILE A 549 9.30 18.63 13.57
N SER A 550 10.11 17.88 12.82
CA SER A 550 11.50 17.60 13.20
C SER A 550 12.37 18.86 13.22
N LYS A 551 12.23 19.73 12.22
CA LYS A 551 13.00 20.97 12.11
C LYS A 551 12.57 22.01 13.16
N TRP A 552 11.26 22.12 13.43
CA TRP A 552 10.75 23.01 14.47
C TRP A 552 11.25 22.59 15.86
N VAL A 553 11.15 21.28 16.19
CA VAL A 553 11.62 20.74 17.47
C VAL A 553 13.14 20.89 17.60
N PHE A 554 13.91 20.63 16.55
CA PHE A 554 15.35 20.85 16.53
C PHE A 554 15.69 22.32 16.82
N GLU A 555 15.07 23.28 16.13
CA GLU A 555 15.32 24.71 16.30
C GLU A 555 14.93 25.18 17.71
N LYS A 556 13.73 24.83 18.19
CA LYS A 556 13.25 25.25 19.52
C LYS A 556 14.02 24.57 20.66
N GLY A 557 14.57 23.39 20.42
CA GLY A 557 15.39 22.67 21.37
C GLY A 557 16.85 23.10 21.45
N THR A 558 17.34 23.91 20.50
CA THR A 558 18.77 24.27 20.36
C THR A 558 19.36 24.89 21.62
N ALA A 559 18.64 25.80 22.26
CA ALA A 559 19.15 26.51 23.46
C ALA A 559 19.47 25.56 24.63
N ASN A 560 18.80 24.42 24.71
CA ASN A 560 18.97 23.40 25.75
C ASN A 560 19.65 22.13 25.25
N ASN A 561 20.18 22.15 24.03
CA ASN A 561 20.84 21.01 23.39
C ASN A 561 19.97 19.74 23.39
N VAL A 562 18.67 19.90 23.12
CA VAL A 562 17.68 18.81 23.15
C VAL A 562 17.94 17.80 22.03
N ILE A 563 18.19 18.29 20.83
CA ILE A 563 18.66 17.52 19.68
C ILE A 563 19.95 18.20 19.21
N GLU A 564 20.97 17.41 18.97
CA GLU A 564 22.29 17.89 18.58
C GLU A 564 22.64 17.40 17.17
N LYS A 565 23.06 18.35 16.29
CA LYS A 565 23.67 18.01 15.00
C LYS A 565 25.13 17.66 15.25
N LYS A 566 25.48 16.37 15.15
CA LYS A 566 26.81 15.84 15.38
C LYS A 566 27.50 15.46 14.07
N MET A 567 28.82 15.61 14.09
CA MET A 567 29.69 15.11 13.03
C MET A 567 30.50 13.91 13.55
N LYS A 568 30.48 12.79 12.81
CA LYS A 568 31.29 11.61 13.08
C LYS A 568 31.86 11.12 11.75
N GLU A 569 33.19 11.05 11.63
CA GLU A 569 33.86 10.58 10.42
C GLU A 569 33.45 11.34 9.14
N GLY A 570 33.21 12.65 9.26
CA GLY A 570 32.77 13.49 8.14
C GLY A 570 31.30 13.36 7.75
N LYS A 571 30.49 12.61 8.52
CA LYS A 571 29.07 12.39 8.30
C LYS A 571 28.23 13.12 9.34
N THR A 572 27.11 13.66 8.91
CA THR A 572 26.13 14.35 9.77
C THR A 572 25.14 13.39 10.40
N TYR A 573 24.80 13.64 11.67
CA TYR A 573 23.78 12.92 12.44
C TYR A 573 22.99 13.89 13.30
N PHE A 574 21.74 13.52 13.64
CA PHE A 574 20.91 14.23 14.62
C PHE A 574 20.63 13.30 15.79
N VAL A 575 21.05 13.71 16.98
CA VAL A 575 21.04 12.86 18.20
C VAL A 575 20.14 13.50 19.25
N ILE A 576 19.19 12.76 19.74
CA ILE A 576 18.31 13.19 20.84
C ILE A 576 19.05 13.03 22.17
N ASN A 577 19.30 14.15 22.87
CA ASN A 577 19.92 14.18 24.19
C ASN A 577 18.88 14.19 25.32
N ASP A 578 17.67 14.75 25.10
CA ASP A 578 16.59 14.84 26.09
C ASP A 578 15.22 14.48 25.48
N TYR A 579 14.84 13.22 25.57
CA TYR A 579 13.56 12.69 25.07
C TYR A 579 12.34 13.30 25.77
N ASN A 580 12.44 13.63 27.07
CA ASN A 580 11.33 14.26 27.79
C ASN A 580 11.08 15.69 27.27
N ARG A 581 12.15 16.42 26.96
CA ARG A 581 12.01 17.75 26.37
C ARG A 581 11.51 17.68 24.94
N VAL A 582 11.92 16.67 24.14
CA VAL A 582 11.34 16.42 22.80
C VAL A 582 9.84 16.23 22.91
N ARG A 583 9.37 15.36 23.82
CA ARG A 583 7.93 15.16 24.08
C ARG A 583 7.22 16.48 24.41
N THR A 584 7.82 17.30 25.27
CA THR A 584 7.25 18.59 25.63
C THR A 584 7.12 19.51 24.40
N LEU A 585 8.13 19.55 23.55
CA LEU A 585 8.12 20.33 22.32
C LEU A 585 7.09 19.81 21.31
N PHE A 586 6.90 18.49 21.21
CA PHE A 586 5.79 17.93 20.42
C PHE A 586 4.43 18.43 20.92
N GLY A 587 4.24 18.49 22.24
CA GLY A 587 3.01 19.02 22.84
C GLY A 587 2.82 20.53 22.60
N GLU A 588 3.89 21.32 22.68
CA GLU A 588 3.84 22.74 22.37
C GLU A 588 3.45 22.98 20.90
N LEU A 589 4.05 22.23 19.98
CA LEU A 589 3.74 22.33 18.55
C LEU A 589 2.33 21.79 18.24
N LEU A 590 1.90 20.70 18.86
CA LEU A 590 0.54 20.17 18.73
C LEU A 590 -0.51 21.22 19.12
N SER A 591 -0.27 21.92 20.24
CA SER A 591 -1.17 22.97 20.70
C SER A 591 -1.29 24.10 19.67
N GLU A 592 -0.18 24.53 19.07
CA GLU A 592 -0.18 25.59 18.02
C GLU A 592 -0.80 25.10 16.71
N ILE A 593 -0.46 23.90 16.25
CA ILE A 593 -1.04 23.31 15.01
C ILE A 593 -2.56 23.14 15.16
N GLN A 594 -3.03 22.68 16.32
CA GLN A 594 -4.47 22.59 16.58
C GLN A 594 -5.13 23.96 16.61
N ARG A 595 -4.50 24.97 17.22
CA ARG A 595 -5.03 26.35 17.21
C ARG A 595 -5.18 26.84 15.76
N VAL A 596 -4.11 26.74 14.98
CA VAL A 596 -4.09 27.15 13.56
C VAL A 596 -5.22 26.51 12.77
N LYS A 597 -5.41 25.21 12.94
CA LYS A 597 -6.50 24.48 12.29
C LYS A 597 -7.87 24.91 12.79
N SER A 598 -8.04 24.99 14.12
CA SER A 598 -9.33 25.28 14.75
C SER A 598 -9.84 26.69 14.48
N GLU A 599 -8.94 27.64 14.36
CA GLU A 599 -9.24 29.05 14.08
C GLU A 599 -9.25 29.38 12.57
N GLY A 600 -8.80 28.44 11.72
CA GLY A 600 -8.67 28.69 10.28
C GLY A 600 -7.60 29.73 9.96
N ASP A 601 -6.51 29.81 10.78
CA ASP A 601 -5.46 30.82 10.68
C ASP A 601 -4.52 30.50 9.50
N PHE A 602 -4.93 30.93 8.32
CA PHE A 602 -4.18 30.74 7.07
C PHE A 602 -2.75 31.29 7.12
N GLU A 603 -2.56 32.49 7.69
CA GLU A 603 -1.23 33.11 7.71
C GLU A 603 -0.27 32.37 8.65
N ALA A 604 -0.74 31.88 9.78
CA ALA A 604 0.06 31.03 10.66
C ALA A 604 0.38 29.68 10.00
N ALA A 605 -0.60 29.04 9.33
CA ALA A 605 -0.37 27.81 8.57
C ALA A 605 0.70 28.00 7.49
N LYS A 606 0.58 29.06 6.68
CA LYS A 606 1.55 29.44 5.66
C LYS A 606 2.95 29.63 6.25
N ASN A 607 3.06 30.40 7.34
CA ASN A 607 4.35 30.67 7.99
C ASN A 607 5.00 29.38 8.51
N LEU A 608 4.24 28.46 9.13
CA LEU A 608 4.75 27.18 9.59
C LEU A 608 5.26 26.34 8.43
N VAL A 609 4.46 26.18 7.39
CA VAL A 609 4.79 25.29 6.26
C VAL A 609 5.97 25.86 5.45
N GLU A 610 5.94 27.15 5.09
CA GLU A 610 7.00 27.75 4.27
C GLU A 610 8.36 27.82 4.99
N ASN A 611 8.37 28.02 6.32
CA ASN A 611 9.62 28.10 7.07
C ASN A 611 10.20 26.74 7.44
N TYR A 612 9.35 25.75 7.72
CA TYR A 612 9.79 24.48 8.28
C TYR A 612 9.61 23.27 7.36
N ALA A 613 8.65 23.30 6.41
CA ALA A 613 8.25 22.08 5.69
C ALA A 613 8.84 21.96 4.28
N VAL A 614 9.13 23.08 3.60
CA VAL A 614 9.38 23.09 2.15
C VAL A 614 10.87 23.05 1.81
N LYS A 615 11.66 23.93 2.41
CA LYS A 615 13.06 24.14 2.03
C LYS A 615 14.00 23.12 2.65
N ILE A 616 14.85 22.54 1.80
CA ILE A 616 15.86 21.55 2.16
C ILE A 616 17.23 22.26 2.32
N ASP A 617 18.00 21.84 3.32
CA ASP A 617 19.44 22.13 3.42
C ASP A 617 20.15 21.34 2.30
N GLN A 618 20.59 22.05 1.26
CA GLN A 618 21.14 21.44 0.04
C GLN A 618 22.49 20.74 0.27
N GLU A 619 23.29 21.18 1.23
CA GLU A 619 24.56 20.53 1.59
C GLU A 619 24.27 19.19 2.28
N LEU A 620 23.34 19.18 3.23
CA LEU A 620 22.90 17.96 3.89
C LEU A 620 22.23 16.99 2.90
N HIS A 621 21.41 17.51 1.97
CA HIS A 621 20.76 16.71 0.95
C HIS A 621 21.80 16.00 0.06
N ALA A 622 22.80 16.73 -0.41
CA ALA A 622 23.87 16.12 -1.21
C ALA A 622 24.64 15.04 -0.43
N GLU A 623 24.95 15.29 0.85
CA GLU A 623 25.58 14.30 1.74
C GLU A 623 24.71 13.04 1.88
N VAL A 624 23.41 13.21 2.14
CA VAL A 624 22.48 12.07 2.33
C VAL A 624 22.36 11.24 1.06
N ILE A 625 22.22 11.88 -0.11
CA ILE A 625 22.16 11.17 -1.41
C ILE A 625 23.47 10.41 -1.67
N GLU A 626 24.64 11.04 -1.42
CA GLU A 626 25.93 10.37 -1.59
C GLU A 626 26.08 9.15 -0.66
N ARG A 627 25.68 9.28 0.60
CA ARG A 627 25.72 8.20 1.59
C ARG A 627 24.80 7.04 1.19
N TYR A 628 23.57 7.37 0.81
CA TYR A 628 22.57 6.38 0.40
C TYR A 628 22.99 5.63 -0.86
N SER A 629 23.57 6.31 -1.85
CA SER A 629 24.00 5.69 -3.10
C SER A 629 25.05 4.60 -2.90
N LYS A 630 25.89 4.71 -1.86
CA LYS A 630 26.91 3.72 -1.52
C LYS A 630 26.34 2.41 -0.96
N LEU A 631 25.12 2.45 -0.45
CA LEU A 631 24.43 1.26 0.07
C LEU A 631 23.86 0.38 -1.04
N ASN A 632 23.76 0.88 -2.26
CA ASN A 632 23.19 0.18 -3.41
C ASN A 632 21.81 -0.43 -3.10
N LEU A 633 20.95 0.32 -2.40
CA LEU A 633 19.59 -0.09 -2.05
C LEU A 633 18.63 0.39 -3.12
N ALA A 634 17.90 -0.54 -3.73
CA ALA A 634 16.84 -0.17 -4.67
C ALA A 634 15.72 0.58 -3.95
N PRO A 635 15.20 1.69 -4.55
CA PRO A 635 14.20 2.54 -3.89
C PRO A 635 12.80 1.95 -3.84
N TYR A 636 12.48 1.01 -4.75
CA TYR A 636 11.16 0.40 -4.86
C TYR A 636 11.19 -1.08 -4.49
N SER A 637 10.07 -1.58 -3.95
CA SER A 637 9.95 -2.98 -3.56
C SER A 637 8.59 -3.53 -3.94
N GLY A 638 8.56 -4.83 -4.22
CA GLY A 638 7.33 -5.58 -4.39
C GLY A 638 7.49 -7.00 -3.87
N PHE A 639 6.43 -7.78 -3.96
CA PHE A 639 6.33 -9.06 -3.29
C PHE A 639 6.12 -10.23 -4.24
N VAL A 640 6.51 -11.40 -3.77
CA VAL A 640 6.08 -12.70 -4.29
C VAL A 640 4.96 -13.22 -3.38
N ASN A 641 3.86 -13.65 -3.98
CA ASN A 641 2.76 -14.27 -3.26
C ASN A 641 3.12 -15.67 -2.75
N PRO A 642 2.54 -16.13 -1.63
CA PRO A 642 2.65 -17.52 -1.23
C PRO A 642 1.96 -18.46 -2.24
N VAL A 643 2.45 -19.70 -2.32
CA VAL A 643 1.82 -20.76 -3.10
C VAL A 643 0.93 -21.58 -2.19
N TYR A 644 -0.32 -21.83 -2.60
CA TYR A 644 -1.28 -22.64 -1.85
C TYR A 644 -1.18 -24.09 -2.27
N ASN A 645 -0.73 -24.96 -1.37
CA ASN A 645 -0.71 -26.40 -1.55
C ASN A 645 -2.01 -27.01 -1.00
N VAL A 646 -2.82 -27.59 -1.88
CA VAL A 646 -4.14 -28.15 -1.55
C VAL A 646 -4.05 -29.67 -1.50
N GLU A 647 -4.37 -30.25 -0.36
CA GLU A 647 -4.51 -31.69 -0.17
C GLU A 647 -5.98 -32.07 -0.26
N THR A 648 -6.28 -33.20 -0.92
CA THR A 648 -7.64 -33.71 -1.04
C THR A 648 -7.76 -35.13 -0.46
N ASP A 649 -8.92 -35.43 0.08
CA ASP A 649 -9.26 -36.77 0.51
C ASP A 649 -9.56 -37.70 -0.68
N ALA A 650 -9.87 -39.00 -0.39
CA ALA A 650 -10.18 -39.99 -1.42
C ALA A 650 -11.44 -39.66 -2.26
N ASN A 651 -12.27 -38.73 -1.83
CA ASN A 651 -13.47 -38.26 -2.53
C ASN A 651 -13.24 -36.98 -3.31
N GLY A 652 -11.99 -36.46 -3.30
CA GLY A 652 -11.64 -35.20 -3.94
C GLY A 652 -12.05 -33.95 -3.16
N LYS A 653 -12.47 -34.08 -1.89
CA LYS A 653 -12.75 -32.94 -1.01
C LYS A 653 -11.46 -32.45 -0.38
N ILE A 654 -11.31 -31.12 -0.27
CA ILE A 654 -10.17 -30.49 0.40
C ILE A 654 -10.11 -30.98 1.86
N SER A 655 -8.97 -31.54 2.24
CA SER A 655 -8.66 -32.01 3.58
C SER A 655 -7.68 -31.15 4.34
N ASN A 656 -6.80 -30.42 3.62
CA ASN A 656 -5.85 -29.48 4.19
C ASN A 656 -5.39 -28.45 3.15
N ILE A 657 -4.94 -27.28 3.61
CA ILE A 657 -4.30 -26.25 2.79
C ILE A 657 -3.11 -25.71 3.57
N THR A 658 -1.94 -25.73 2.96
CA THR A 658 -0.70 -25.19 3.50
C THR A 658 -0.10 -24.15 2.55
N LEU A 659 0.79 -23.30 3.07
CA LEU A 659 1.48 -22.28 2.29
C LEU A 659 2.94 -22.67 2.05
N ASP A 660 3.39 -22.45 0.82
CA ASP A 660 4.77 -22.60 0.42
C ASP A 660 5.34 -21.23 0.00
N TYR A 661 6.55 -20.93 0.48
CA TYR A 661 7.26 -19.69 0.25
C TYR A 661 8.57 -19.89 -0.52
N THR A 662 8.78 -21.04 -1.15
CA THR A 662 10.05 -21.37 -1.82
C THR A 662 10.17 -20.78 -3.21
N GLU A 663 9.04 -20.49 -3.88
CA GLU A 663 8.99 -19.99 -5.25
C GLU A 663 9.72 -18.65 -5.39
N GLY A 664 10.56 -18.53 -6.42
CA GLY A 664 11.25 -17.29 -6.77
C GLY A 664 10.40 -16.39 -7.66
N TYR A 665 10.86 -15.15 -7.90
CA TYR A 665 10.07 -14.16 -8.65
C TYR A 665 9.82 -14.57 -10.11
N ALA A 666 10.89 -14.93 -10.83
CA ALA A 666 10.75 -15.37 -12.22
C ALA A 666 9.95 -16.69 -12.35
N GLU A 667 10.10 -17.59 -11.39
CA GLU A 667 9.31 -18.85 -11.34
C GLU A 667 7.83 -18.54 -11.22
N GLN A 668 7.44 -17.67 -10.27
CA GLN A 668 6.06 -17.28 -10.07
C GLN A 668 5.47 -16.59 -11.30
N MET A 669 6.21 -15.67 -11.91
CA MET A 669 5.74 -14.95 -13.11
C MET A 669 5.55 -15.90 -14.30
N MET A 670 6.43 -16.88 -14.48
CA MET A 670 6.30 -17.89 -15.54
C MET A 670 5.18 -18.89 -15.24
N ARG A 671 4.95 -19.25 -13.98
CA ARG A 671 3.79 -20.07 -13.60
C ARG A 671 2.49 -19.32 -13.89
N TYR A 672 2.39 -18.05 -13.48
CA TYR A 672 1.22 -17.22 -13.79
C TYR A 672 1.02 -17.02 -15.31
N ALA A 673 2.10 -16.93 -16.09
CA ALA A 673 2.01 -16.86 -17.55
C ALA A 673 1.36 -18.12 -18.16
N LYS A 674 1.59 -19.28 -17.57
CA LYS A 674 1.06 -20.57 -18.04
C LYS A 674 -0.37 -20.86 -17.56
N GLU A 675 -0.65 -20.50 -16.32
CA GLU A 675 -1.88 -20.93 -15.62
C GLU A 675 -2.99 -19.86 -15.66
N HIS A 676 -2.64 -18.57 -15.78
CA HIS A 676 -3.55 -17.43 -15.61
C HIS A 676 -3.45 -16.40 -16.75
N SER A 677 -3.33 -16.85 -17.98
CA SER A 677 -3.29 -15.98 -19.19
C SER A 677 -4.50 -16.29 -20.08
N TRP A 678 -5.61 -15.60 -19.83
CA TRP A 678 -6.90 -15.90 -20.43
C TRP A 678 -7.26 -14.96 -21.60
N LEU A 679 -6.80 -13.71 -21.54
CA LEU A 679 -7.19 -12.73 -22.57
C LEU A 679 -6.45 -12.96 -23.89
N PRO A 680 -7.07 -12.65 -25.04
CA PRO A 680 -6.35 -12.59 -26.30
C PRO A 680 -5.26 -11.51 -26.24
N VAL A 681 -4.22 -11.64 -27.05
CA VAL A 681 -3.13 -10.64 -27.11
C VAL A 681 -3.57 -9.32 -27.75
N TYR A 682 -4.69 -9.32 -28.42
CA TYR A 682 -5.34 -8.16 -29.02
C TYR A 682 -6.77 -8.12 -28.50
N ASN A 683 -6.99 -7.28 -27.54
CA ASN A 683 -8.25 -7.23 -26.82
C ASN A 683 -9.01 -5.92 -27.08
#